data_f18e16f1757f74b2cdbad7ade35586f0
#
_entry.id   f18e16f1757f74b2cdbad7ade35586f0
#
_cell.length_a   1.000
_cell.length_b   1.000
_cell.length_c   1.000
_cell.angle_alpha   90.00
_cell.angle_beta   90.00
_cell.angle_gamma   90.00
#
_symmetry.space_group_name_H-M   'P 1'
#
loop_
_entity.id
_entity.type
_entity.pdbx_description
1 polymer ?
#
loop_
_entity_poly.entity_id
_entity_poly.type
_entity_poly.pdbx_seq_one_letter_code
_entity_poly.pdbx_strand_id
1 'polypeptide(L)'
;MPRINHPTFYLSSLTLAISATLSIFSISTVYAAEPESTVSQQDTITVLGQTYRNTATKTSLEPEETPQAISVIDSEQFELRGVTSVQQALRYAPGVNAELKGGSVTMYDNYNIRGFENNQMYYDGLVLQYLTGWNLQPQIDPVALERVEIFKGPSSVLYGAMPPGGMVNLIAKSPQKEASTDVSVKTGSRNLTKASIDTTGQVGDSNLYYRLIGLASKRDGQVDNTEEERYVIAPSLDWYVSDKTLINFNFYYQNDPNMGMNSAMPASGSVWSNPNGSIDKNASMGDKNWSQFEREFWMAGYKIDHSFNADWSFLQNARFMKADLYQENTYHRADGWNPQTGELTRNIYSTDESSKGFTIDNQLTGHVETGMVDHSLLFGVDYQYLTGDSDYQEYGTAPPFNVFTPNNNQINRSSLNSIYQSIDDVRVEQIGAYFQDQMRIENLVLMAGGRFDHYESRSDASGIVTEANQNNFSYRIGAMYEFDNGWSPYINYATSFEPEVGSDSNGNEFDPSKGQQVEAGVKYLSPDYATSMTASAFYIEKKDVVVADPDSANYEQIQVGKILSQGIELEGRTAITDNWDLAASYTYTDIEITEDPNGLEGNTPVYVPEHAATLWTDYYIYNGLLSGTRLSAGVRYVGERELDAENTDKVPDYTVVDLGAGYDLSSISESMKGASVNVSVSNLFDEVTYSCYDSANCWYGEERTVELSFDYKF
;
A
#
# COMPACT_ATOMS: atom_id res chain seq x y z
N MET A 1 7.18 40.63 -3.75
CA MET A 1 5.78 40.63 -3.30
C MET A 1 5.75 40.25 -1.83
N PRO A 2 4.90 40.77 -0.96
CA PRO A 2 5.06 40.55 0.48
C PRO A 2 4.69 39.12 0.87
N ARG A 3 5.55 38.48 1.65
CA ARG A 3 5.34 37.15 2.25
C ARG A 3 4.09 37.20 3.14
N ILE A 4 3.18 36.27 2.92
CA ILE A 4 2.08 36.00 3.83
C ILE A 4 2.67 35.20 4.99
N ASN A 5 2.78 35.83 6.15
CA ASN A 5 3.15 35.16 7.40
C ASN A 5 2.00 34.21 7.80
N HIS A 6 2.27 32.91 7.73
CA HIS A 6 1.44 31.94 8.43
C HIS A 6 1.71 32.07 9.93
N PRO A 7 0.69 32.05 10.80
CA PRO A 7 0.89 32.07 12.23
C PRO A 7 1.43 30.71 12.67
N THR A 8 2.72 30.66 13.02
CA THR A 8 3.32 29.54 13.72
C THR A 8 2.71 29.46 15.11
N PHE A 9 1.84 28.50 15.35
CA PHE A 9 1.43 28.11 16.69
C PHE A 9 2.57 27.34 17.34
N TYR A 10 3.36 28.03 18.16
CA TYR A 10 4.27 27.37 19.11
C TYR A 10 3.43 26.69 20.19
N LEU A 11 3.24 25.38 20.08
CA LEU A 11 2.87 24.57 21.22
C LEU A 11 4.12 24.40 22.09
N SER A 12 4.20 25.21 23.13
CA SER A 12 5.18 25.02 24.20
C SER A 12 5.06 23.60 24.77
N SER A 13 6.20 22.93 24.95
CA SER A 13 6.37 21.67 25.62
C SER A 13 5.54 21.61 26.93
N LEU A 14 4.34 21.04 26.85
CA LEU A 14 3.56 20.70 28.03
C LEU A 14 4.00 19.29 28.47
N THR A 15 4.84 19.27 29.49
CA THR A 15 5.13 18.05 30.26
C THR A 15 3.84 17.64 30.97
N LEU A 16 3.10 16.71 30.39
CA LEU A 16 1.90 16.16 31.02
C LEU A 16 2.32 15.12 32.07
N ALA A 17 2.43 15.60 33.32
CA ALA A 17 2.44 14.70 34.46
C ALA A 17 1.01 14.15 34.63
N ILE A 18 0.77 12.89 34.21
CA ILE A 18 -0.46 12.18 34.49
C ILE A 18 -0.45 11.78 35.97
N SER A 19 -1.09 12.59 36.80
CA SER A 19 -1.47 12.21 38.16
C SER A 19 -2.79 11.45 38.06
N ALA A 20 -2.73 10.12 38.19
CA ALA A 20 -3.90 9.27 38.28
C ALA A 20 -4.68 9.56 39.57
N THR A 21 -5.79 10.27 39.46
CA THR A 21 -6.82 10.30 40.51
C THR A 21 -7.88 9.26 40.16
N LEU A 22 -7.82 8.11 40.82
CA LEU A 22 -8.90 7.14 40.85
C LEU A 22 -10.11 7.73 41.59
N SER A 23 -11.15 8.07 40.83
CA SER A 23 -12.49 8.33 41.37
C SER A 23 -13.28 7.03 41.32
N ILE A 24 -13.55 6.45 42.47
CA ILE A 24 -14.38 5.25 42.65
C ILE A 24 -15.84 5.62 42.34
N PHE A 25 -16.35 5.17 41.19
CA PHE A 25 -17.79 5.15 40.93
C PHE A 25 -18.34 3.76 41.34
N SER A 26 -19.25 3.79 42.32
CA SER A 26 -20.01 2.63 42.79
C SER A 26 -20.99 2.21 41.66
N ILE A 27 -20.77 1.07 41.04
CA ILE A 27 -21.70 0.46 40.09
C ILE A 27 -22.61 -0.49 40.86
N SER A 28 -23.89 -0.21 40.81
CA SER A 28 -24.96 -1.06 41.33
C SER A 28 -25.07 -2.32 40.44
N THR A 29 -24.87 -3.49 41.03
CA THR A 29 -25.03 -4.78 40.36
C THR A 29 -26.51 -5.03 40.03
N VAL A 30 -26.83 -5.07 38.76
CA VAL A 30 -28.06 -5.67 38.22
C VAL A 30 -27.72 -7.11 37.83
N TYR A 31 -28.30 -8.06 38.54
CA TYR A 31 -28.26 -9.47 38.16
C TYR A 31 -29.10 -9.68 36.91
N ALA A 32 -28.48 -9.97 35.79
CA ALA A 32 -29.11 -10.58 34.62
C ALA A 32 -28.72 -12.06 34.55
N ALA A 33 -29.69 -12.92 34.35
CA ALA A 33 -29.53 -14.36 34.29
C ALA A 33 -28.65 -14.76 33.09
N GLU A 34 -27.72 -15.67 33.34
CA GLU A 34 -26.88 -16.30 32.31
C GLU A 34 -27.73 -17.04 31.26
N PRO A 35 -27.49 -16.85 29.96
CA PRO A 35 -27.72 -17.89 28.99
C PRO A 35 -26.44 -18.74 28.91
N GLU A 36 -26.56 -20.04 29.07
CA GLU A 36 -25.51 -21.01 28.75
C GLU A 36 -25.06 -20.77 27.30
N SER A 37 -23.93 -20.10 27.13
CA SER A 37 -23.28 -20.02 25.83
C SER A 37 -22.49 -21.30 25.62
N THR A 38 -23.06 -22.23 24.85
CA THR A 38 -22.23 -23.14 24.07
C THR A 38 -21.36 -22.28 23.15
N VAL A 39 -20.10 -22.12 23.52
CA VAL A 39 -19.08 -21.57 22.64
C VAL A 39 -18.97 -22.51 21.45
N SER A 40 -19.59 -22.15 20.35
CA SER A 40 -19.36 -22.79 19.07
C SER A 40 -18.00 -22.29 18.58
N GLN A 41 -17.03 -23.19 18.55
CA GLN A 41 -15.72 -23.02 17.90
C GLN A 41 -15.91 -22.94 16.37
N GLN A 42 -16.35 -21.81 15.86
CA GLN A 42 -16.56 -21.62 14.43
C GLN A 42 -16.27 -20.19 13.96
N ASP A 43 -15.21 -19.56 14.49
CA ASP A 43 -14.89 -18.18 14.09
C ASP A 43 -13.44 -18.03 13.62
N THR A 44 -13.01 -18.85 12.65
CA THR A 44 -11.69 -18.66 12.05
C THR A 44 -11.71 -18.36 10.55
N ILE A 45 -12.87 -18.32 9.92
CA ILE A 45 -13.08 -17.62 8.65
C ILE A 45 -14.19 -16.62 8.92
N THR A 46 -13.81 -15.42 9.31
CA THR A 46 -14.74 -14.31 9.36
C THR A 46 -15.21 -14.07 7.94
N VAL A 47 -16.41 -14.53 7.61
CA VAL A 47 -17.17 -13.94 6.50
C VAL A 47 -17.34 -12.49 6.94
N LEU A 48 -16.43 -11.63 6.48
CA LEU A 48 -16.50 -10.20 6.71
C LEU A 48 -17.81 -9.74 6.09
N GLY A 49 -18.84 -9.56 6.91
CA GLY A 49 -20.10 -8.99 6.47
C GLY A 49 -19.78 -7.64 5.87
N GLN A 50 -19.83 -7.55 4.55
CA GLN A 50 -19.50 -6.33 3.83
C GLN A 50 -20.57 -5.30 4.15
N THR A 51 -20.24 -4.38 5.05
CA THR A 51 -21.14 -3.26 5.37
C THR A 51 -21.33 -2.36 4.16
N TYR A 52 -20.32 -2.28 3.28
CA TYR A 52 -20.33 -1.55 2.00
C TYR A 52 -19.72 -2.41 0.90
N ARG A 53 -20.11 -2.17 -0.36
CA ARG A 53 -19.53 -2.81 -1.55
C ARG A 53 -18.26 -2.10 -2.05
N ASN A 54 -17.35 -1.79 -1.15
CA ASN A 54 -16.09 -1.10 -1.45
C ASN A 54 -14.90 -2.06 -1.65
N THR A 55 -15.18 -3.26 -2.12
CA THR A 55 -14.17 -4.27 -2.46
C THR A 55 -13.50 -3.97 -3.80
N ALA A 56 -12.36 -4.59 -4.05
CA ALA A 56 -11.66 -4.49 -5.33
C ALA A 56 -12.46 -5.03 -6.52
N THR A 57 -13.47 -5.86 -6.28
CA THR A 57 -14.40 -6.36 -7.33
C THR A 57 -15.51 -5.37 -7.68
N LYS A 58 -15.77 -4.37 -6.85
CA LYS A 58 -16.93 -3.45 -6.91
C LYS A 58 -18.29 -4.18 -6.90
N THR A 59 -18.32 -5.42 -6.46
CA THR A 59 -19.50 -6.27 -6.37
C THR A 59 -19.61 -6.89 -4.99
N SER A 60 -20.72 -7.54 -4.68
CA SER A 60 -20.89 -8.31 -3.44
C SER A 60 -20.32 -9.73 -3.52
N LEU A 61 -19.60 -10.06 -4.61
CA LEU A 61 -19.02 -11.37 -4.83
C LEU A 61 -17.75 -11.54 -4.02
N GLU A 62 -17.59 -12.68 -3.41
CA GLU A 62 -16.39 -13.04 -2.67
C GLU A 62 -15.19 -13.24 -3.63
N PRO A 63 -13.95 -13.07 -3.16
CA PRO A 63 -12.76 -13.33 -3.96
C PRO A 63 -12.77 -14.75 -4.58
N GLU A 64 -13.31 -15.73 -3.87
CA GLU A 64 -13.42 -17.13 -4.30
C GLU A 64 -14.36 -17.31 -5.49
N GLU A 65 -15.38 -16.47 -5.64
CA GLU A 65 -16.36 -16.49 -6.73
C GLU A 65 -15.93 -15.70 -7.96
N THR A 66 -14.75 -15.05 -7.91
CA THR A 66 -14.24 -14.21 -8.99
C THR A 66 -13.18 -14.97 -9.77
N PRO A 67 -13.28 -15.10 -11.12
CA PRO A 67 -12.27 -15.79 -11.94
C PRO A 67 -11.00 -14.96 -12.15
N GLN A 68 -10.33 -14.58 -11.05
CA GLN A 68 -9.10 -13.80 -11.02
C GLN A 68 -8.39 -14.02 -9.68
N ALA A 69 -7.05 -13.91 -9.65
CA ALA A 69 -6.28 -13.98 -8.42
C ALA A 69 -6.46 -12.71 -7.59
N ILE A 70 -6.91 -12.88 -6.35
CA ILE A 70 -7.09 -11.80 -5.36
C ILE A 70 -6.52 -12.30 -4.03
N SER A 71 -5.67 -11.50 -3.40
CA SER A 71 -5.17 -11.77 -2.05
C SER A 71 -5.76 -10.76 -1.07
N VAL A 72 -6.11 -11.22 0.13
CA VAL A 72 -6.66 -10.37 1.20
C VAL A 72 -5.79 -10.55 2.45
N ILE A 73 -5.39 -9.42 3.04
CA ILE A 73 -4.62 -9.36 4.28
C ILE A 73 -5.45 -8.54 5.26
N ASP A 74 -5.94 -9.16 6.32
CA ASP A 74 -6.83 -8.53 7.31
C ASP A 74 -6.07 -7.86 8.46
N SER A 75 -6.79 -7.08 9.27
CA SER A 75 -6.23 -6.35 10.41
C SER A 75 -5.68 -7.26 11.50
N GLU A 76 -6.21 -8.49 11.66
CA GLU A 76 -5.66 -9.47 12.59
C GLU A 76 -4.24 -9.87 12.17
N GLN A 77 -4.02 -10.10 10.87
CA GLN A 77 -2.69 -10.39 10.33
C GLN A 77 -1.72 -9.21 10.51
N PHE A 78 -2.21 -7.95 10.48
CA PHE A 78 -1.36 -6.78 10.79
C PHE A 78 -0.86 -6.83 12.22
N GLU A 79 -1.73 -7.13 13.18
CA GLU A 79 -1.38 -7.24 14.59
C GLU A 79 -0.41 -8.41 14.85
N LEU A 80 -0.72 -9.59 14.28
CA LEU A 80 0.10 -10.80 14.39
C LEU A 80 1.53 -10.60 13.90
N ARG A 81 1.69 -9.85 12.81
CA ARG A 81 2.98 -9.59 12.15
C ARG A 81 3.68 -8.32 12.62
N GLY A 82 3.05 -7.54 13.50
CA GLY A 82 3.60 -6.26 13.97
C GLY A 82 3.69 -5.19 12.87
N VAL A 83 2.75 -5.19 11.93
CA VAL A 83 2.74 -4.28 10.77
C VAL A 83 2.58 -2.82 11.20
N THR A 84 3.42 -1.95 10.69
CA THR A 84 3.39 -0.50 10.97
C THR A 84 3.24 0.37 9.70
N SER A 85 3.31 -0.24 8.51
CA SER A 85 3.09 0.44 7.21
C SER A 85 2.40 -0.50 6.22
N VAL A 86 1.82 0.04 5.15
CA VAL A 86 1.23 -0.76 4.07
C VAL A 86 2.29 -1.62 3.38
N GLN A 87 3.50 -1.11 3.16
CA GLN A 87 4.61 -1.90 2.62
C GLN A 87 4.87 -3.17 3.43
N GLN A 88 4.89 -3.05 4.77
CA GLN A 88 5.08 -4.21 5.65
C GLN A 88 3.91 -5.19 5.58
N ALA A 89 2.67 -4.72 5.41
CA ALA A 89 1.52 -5.59 5.19
C ALA A 89 1.70 -6.46 3.94
N LEU A 90 2.26 -5.88 2.86
CA LEU A 90 2.45 -6.55 1.57
C LEU A 90 3.58 -7.60 1.55
N ARG A 91 4.48 -7.63 2.53
CA ARG A 91 5.67 -8.52 2.58
C ARG A 91 5.37 -10.02 2.44
N TYR A 92 4.18 -10.45 2.81
CA TYR A 92 3.76 -11.86 2.78
C TYR A 92 2.78 -12.17 1.65
N ALA A 93 2.50 -11.21 0.76
CA ALA A 93 1.60 -11.38 -0.37
C ALA A 93 2.34 -11.99 -1.58
N PRO A 94 1.82 -13.06 -2.21
CA PRO A 94 2.44 -13.62 -3.40
C PRO A 94 2.32 -12.67 -4.59
N GLY A 95 3.33 -12.67 -5.46
CA GLY A 95 3.39 -11.84 -6.66
C GLY A 95 3.60 -10.35 -6.40
N VAL A 96 3.82 -9.96 -5.13
CA VAL A 96 4.07 -8.58 -4.73
C VAL A 96 5.50 -8.46 -4.18
N ASN A 97 6.24 -7.49 -4.70
CA ASN A 97 7.50 -7.07 -4.11
C ASN A 97 7.33 -5.64 -3.59
N ALA A 98 7.41 -5.47 -2.28
CA ALA A 98 7.29 -4.19 -1.59
C ALA A 98 8.68 -3.67 -1.18
N GLU A 99 8.73 -2.44 -0.68
CA GLU A 99 9.98 -1.83 -0.19
C GLU A 99 11.05 -1.69 -1.30
N LEU A 100 10.65 -1.22 -2.48
CA LEU A 100 11.54 -1.10 -3.63
C LEU A 100 12.76 -0.19 -3.37
N LYS A 101 12.65 0.74 -2.41
CA LYS A 101 13.77 1.56 -1.91
C LYS A 101 14.32 1.06 -0.57
N GLY A 102 14.21 -0.25 -0.29
CA GLY A 102 14.61 -0.84 0.98
C GLY A 102 13.71 -0.45 2.16
N GLY A 103 13.69 -1.25 3.22
CA GLY A 103 12.89 -1.00 4.41
C GLY A 103 13.39 0.13 5.30
N SER A 104 14.60 0.68 5.03
CA SER A 104 15.12 1.87 5.73
C SER A 104 14.51 3.18 5.24
N VAL A 105 13.89 3.20 4.05
CA VAL A 105 13.18 4.35 3.49
C VAL A 105 11.70 4.21 3.78
N THR A 106 11.17 5.03 4.69
CA THR A 106 9.81 4.89 5.21
C THR A 106 8.83 5.94 4.68
N MET A 107 9.29 6.87 3.83
CA MET A 107 8.47 7.96 3.29
C MET A 107 7.59 7.56 2.10
N TYR A 108 7.79 6.36 1.50
CA TYR A 108 7.05 5.86 0.34
C TYR A 108 6.43 4.49 0.62
N ASP A 109 5.37 4.16 -0.10
CA ASP A 109 4.76 2.83 -0.17
C ASP A 109 4.83 2.27 -1.61
N ASN A 110 6.05 2.16 -2.15
CA ASN A 110 6.28 1.68 -3.51
C ASN A 110 6.30 0.16 -3.56
N TYR A 111 5.65 -0.41 -4.56
CA TYR A 111 5.58 -1.85 -4.76
C TYR A 111 5.47 -2.20 -6.25
N ASN A 112 5.81 -3.43 -6.60
CA ASN A 112 5.43 -4.00 -7.89
C ASN A 112 4.54 -5.24 -7.70
N ILE A 113 3.70 -5.50 -8.69
CA ILE A 113 2.87 -6.72 -8.76
C ILE A 113 3.18 -7.38 -10.10
N ARG A 114 3.56 -8.67 -10.05
CA ARG A 114 3.94 -9.44 -11.26
C ARG A 114 5.02 -8.73 -12.10
N GLY A 115 5.93 -8.01 -11.42
CA GLY A 115 7.03 -7.27 -12.02
C GLY A 115 6.71 -5.86 -12.52
N PHE A 116 5.46 -5.43 -12.55
CA PHE A 116 5.08 -4.07 -12.94
C PHE A 116 4.96 -3.18 -11.70
N GLU A 117 5.74 -2.10 -11.68
CA GLU A 117 5.69 -1.11 -10.61
C GLU A 117 4.34 -0.39 -10.61
N ASN A 118 3.79 -0.20 -9.42
CA ASN A 118 2.61 0.58 -9.18
C ASN A 118 2.80 1.47 -7.95
N ASN A 119 2.75 2.77 -8.16
CA ASN A 119 2.89 3.78 -7.12
C ASN A 119 1.52 4.41 -6.77
N GLN A 120 0.43 3.95 -7.39
CA GLN A 120 -0.93 4.43 -7.15
C GLN A 120 -1.68 3.46 -6.24
N MET A 121 -2.20 3.97 -5.12
CA MET A 121 -3.03 3.21 -4.20
C MET A 121 -4.50 3.65 -4.26
N TYR A 122 -5.36 2.73 -3.87
CA TYR A 122 -6.79 2.96 -3.72
C TYR A 122 -7.19 2.87 -2.24
N TYR A 123 -8.17 3.66 -1.85
CA TYR A 123 -8.72 3.64 -0.50
C TYR A 123 -10.23 3.58 -0.60
N ASP A 124 -10.85 2.52 -0.05
CA ASP A 124 -12.28 2.23 -0.21
C ASP A 124 -12.77 2.25 -1.66
N GLY A 125 -11.97 1.68 -2.59
CA GLY A 125 -12.31 1.59 -4.00
C GLY A 125 -12.16 2.90 -4.81
N LEU A 126 -11.71 3.99 -4.19
CA LEU A 126 -11.40 5.26 -4.87
C LEU A 126 -9.88 5.49 -4.89
N VAL A 127 -9.38 5.97 -6.02
CA VAL A 127 -7.95 6.31 -6.14
C VAL A 127 -7.57 7.43 -5.16
N LEU A 128 -6.39 7.32 -4.55
CA LEU A 128 -5.81 8.43 -3.78
C LEU A 128 -5.30 9.51 -4.75
N GLN A 129 -5.66 10.77 -4.49
CA GLN A 129 -5.43 11.88 -5.40
C GLN A 129 -4.06 12.54 -5.14
N TYR A 130 -3.02 12.00 -5.77
CA TYR A 130 -1.67 12.56 -5.82
C TYR A 130 -0.99 12.24 -7.15
N LEU A 131 0.05 12.98 -7.49
CA LEU A 131 0.80 12.78 -8.73
C LEU A 131 1.88 11.73 -8.52
N THR A 132 1.83 10.66 -9.29
CA THR A 132 2.89 9.65 -9.31
C THR A 132 4.19 10.24 -9.85
N GLY A 133 5.33 9.86 -9.26
CA GLY A 133 6.64 10.43 -9.61
C GLY A 133 7.06 11.66 -8.79
N TRP A 134 6.15 12.29 -8.05
CA TRP A 134 6.47 13.32 -7.07
C TRP A 134 6.84 12.69 -5.71
N ASN A 135 7.41 13.50 -4.80
CA ASN A 135 7.73 13.03 -3.44
C ASN A 135 6.48 12.96 -2.55
N LEU A 136 5.44 13.73 -2.90
CA LEU A 136 4.16 13.75 -2.20
C LEU A 136 3.38 12.46 -2.47
N GLN A 137 3.60 11.45 -1.63
CA GLN A 137 2.83 10.19 -1.64
C GLN A 137 2.15 9.99 -0.29
N PRO A 138 0.83 10.21 -0.18
CA PRO A 138 0.09 9.93 1.05
C PRO A 138 0.12 8.45 1.41
N GLN A 139 0.47 8.15 2.66
CA GLN A 139 0.52 6.79 3.21
C GLN A 139 -0.58 6.64 4.25
N ILE A 140 -1.46 5.66 4.11
CA ILE A 140 -2.50 5.38 5.09
C ILE A 140 -1.92 4.50 6.20
N ASP A 141 -2.06 4.93 7.47
CA ASP A 141 -1.59 4.12 8.59
C ASP A 141 -2.48 2.87 8.78
N PRO A 142 -1.90 1.66 8.95
CA PRO A 142 -2.64 0.42 9.16
C PRO A 142 -3.62 0.45 10.33
N VAL A 143 -3.47 1.32 11.31
CA VAL A 143 -4.42 1.50 12.43
C VAL A 143 -5.84 1.80 11.95
N ALA A 144 -5.97 2.46 10.79
CA ALA A 144 -7.25 2.84 10.21
C ALA A 144 -7.81 1.79 9.22
N LEU A 145 -7.06 0.71 8.95
CA LEU A 145 -7.41 -0.29 7.94
C LEU A 145 -8.06 -1.53 8.56
N GLU A 146 -9.13 -2.00 7.95
CA GLU A 146 -9.75 -3.29 8.21
C GLU A 146 -9.01 -4.42 7.48
N ARG A 147 -8.60 -4.16 6.22
CA ARG A 147 -7.85 -5.08 5.40
C ARG A 147 -7.20 -4.38 4.22
N VAL A 148 -6.27 -5.08 3.59
CA VAL A 148 -5.67 -4.73 2.29
C VAL A 148 -6.07 -5.81 1.29
N GLU A 149 -6.61 -5.39 0.16
CA GLU A 149 -6.97 -6.25 -0.97
C GLU A 149 -5.99 -6.02 -2.11
N ILE A 150 -5.42 -7.09 -2.65
CA ILE A 150 -4.49 -7.06 -3.76
C ILE A 150 -5.16 -7.73 -4.95
N PHE A 151 -5.48 -6.94 -5.95
CA PHE A 151 -6.10 -7.39 -7.18
C PHE A 151 -5.02 -7.57 -8.24
N LYS A 152 -4.74 -8.81 -8.64
CA LYS A 152 -3.59 -9.15 -9.50
C LYS A 152 -3.99 -9.18 -10.97
N GLY A 153 -3.13 -8.58 -11.81
CA GLY A 153 -3.38 -8.41 -13.24
C GLY A 153 -4.25 -7.19 -13.59
N PRO A 154 -4.49 -6.96 -14.88
CA PRO A 154 -5.18 -5.78 -15.39
C PRO A 154 -6.58 -5.60 -14.80
N SER A 155 -6.84 -4.44 -14.20
CA SER A 155 -8.11 -4.10 -13.54
C SER A 155 -8.73 -2.79 -14.06
N SER A 156 -8.24 -2.28 -15.21
CA SER A 156 -8.72 -1.03 -15.80
C SER A 156 -10.21 -1.04 -16.10
N VAL A 157 -10.81 -2.20 -16.34
CA VAL A 157 -12.27 -2.34 -16.55
C VAL A 157 -13.10 -1.80 -15.39
N LEU A 158 -12.57 -1.82 -14.17
CA LEU A 158 -13.28 -1.30 -13.00
C LEU A 158 -12.75 0.06 -12.53
N TYR A 159 -11.47 0.36 -12.78
CA TYR A 159 -10.76 1.44 -12.10
C TYR A 159 -10.14 2.47 -13.04
N GLY A 160 -10.14 2.23 -14.36
CA GLY A 160 -9.56 3.13 -15.34
C GLY A 160 -8.04 2.96 -15.49
N ALA A 161 -7.34 4.06 -15.64
CA ALA A 161 -5.90 4.06 -15.89
C ALA A 161 -5.10 3.37 -14.78
N MET A 162 -4.35 2.31 -15.12
CA MET A 162 -3.46 1.59 -14.20
C MET A 162 -2.48 0.66 -14.91
N PRO A 163 -1.34 0.32 -14.29
CA PRO A 163 -0.40 -0.66 -14.81
C PRO A 163 -0.99 -2.08 -14.87
N PRO A 164 -0.47 -2.95 -15.74
CA PRO A 164 -1.03 -4.27 -15.97
C PRO A 164 -0.78 -5.28 -14.84
N GLY A 165 0.11 -4.99 -13.90
CA GLY A 165 0.40 -5.88 -12.77
C GLY A 165 -0.76 -6.04 -11.80
N GLY A 166 -1.53 -4.96 -11.60
CA GLY A 166 -2.65 -4.95 -10.66
C GLY A 166 -2.69 -3.75 -9.75
N MET A 167 -3.47 -3.84 -8.67
CA MET A 167 -3.68 -2.74 -7.73
C MET A 167 -3.76 -3.20 -6.27
N VAL A 168 -3.49 -2.27 -5.36
CA VAL A 168 -3.71 -2.40 -3.92
C VAL A 168 -4.86 -1.50 -3.51
N ASN A 169 -5.88 -2.07 -2.87
CA ASN A 169 -7.04 -1.37 -2.33
C ASN A 169 -7.04 -1.47 -0.80
N LEU A 170 -6.98 -0.34 -0.14
CA LEU A 170 -6.97 -0.21 1.30
C LEU A 170 -8.41 -0.04 1.78
N ILE A 171 -8.92 -0.93 2.62
CA ILE A 171 -10.28 -0.88 3.14
C ILE A 171 -10.25 -0.29 4.55
N ALA A 172 -10.96 0.81 4.72
CA ALA A 172 -11.09 1.48 6.01
C ALA A 172 -11.92 0.69 7.01
N LYS A 173 -11.54 0.79 8.27
CA LYS A 173 -12.39 0.35 9.38
C LYS A 173 -13.68 1.17 9.40
N SER A 174 -14.84 0.51 9.46
CA SER A 174 -16.17 1.12 9.49
C SER A 174 -16.79 1.10 10.89
N PRO A 175 -17.79 1.98 11.18
CA PRO A 175 -18.58 1.91 12.40
C PRO A 175 -19.21 0.54 12.62
N GLN A 176 -19.21 0.06 13.87
CA GLN A 176 -19.80 -1.22 14.28
C GLN A 176 -21.04 -0.98 15.13
N LYS A 177 -22.00 -1.93 15.09
CA LYS A 177 -23.22 -1.86 15.91
C LYS A 177 -22.92 -2.17 17.38
N GLU A 178 -22.00 -3.08 17.62
CA GLU A 178 -21.52 -3.43 18.97
C GLU A 178 -20.50 -2.40 19.41
N ALA A 179 -20.66 -1.91 20.65
CA ALA A 179 -19.71 -0.96 21.20
C ALA A 179 -18.42 -1.67 21.57
N SER A 180 -17.30 -1.11 21.14
CA SER A 180 -15.96 -1.57 21.49
C SER A 180 -15.02 -0.38 21.57
N THR A 181 -14.04 -0.48 22.46
CA THR A 181 -12.94 0.47 22.54
C THR A 181 -11.64 -0.29 22.71
N ASP A 182 -10.74 -0.12 21.76
CA ASP A 182 -9.40 -0.70 21.77
C ASP A 182 -8.37 0.40 22.03
N VAL A 183 -7.53 0.22 23.06
CA VAL A 183 -6.43 1.14 23.38
C VAL A 183 -5.13 0.36 23.30
N SER A 184 -4.16 0.86 22.56
CA SER A 184 -2.84 0.25 22.42
C SER A 184 -1.73 1.23 22.77
N VAL A 185 -0.72 0.72 23.49
CA VAL A 185 0.54 1.45 23.73
C VAL A 185 1.68 0.53 23.33
N LYS A 186 2.59 1.03 22.47
CA LYS A 186 3.76 0.28 21.99
C LYS A 186 5.06 1.00 22.32
N THR A 187 6.09 0.22 22.58
CA THR A 187 7.48 0.68 22.68
C THR A 187 8.40 -0.34 22.00
N GLY A 188 9.64 0.03 21.68
CA GLY A 188 10.51 -0.90 20.99
C GLY A 188 11.81 -0.28 20.48
N SER A 189 12.39 -0.93 19.50
CA SER A 189 13.62 -0.51 18.82
C SER A 189 13.53 0.94 18.35
N ARG A 190 14.68 1.61 18.35
CA ARG A 190 14.82 3.01 17.92
C ARG A 190 13.90 3.96 18.72
N ASN A 191 13.84 3.76 20.04
CA ASN A 191 13.08 4.60 20.98
C ASN A 191 11.58 4.74 20.63
N LEU A 192 10.97 3.71 20.00
CA LEU A 192 9.55 3.74 19.63
C LEU A 192 8.67 4.08 20.83
N THR A 193 7.80 5.05 20.63
CA THR A 193 6.67 5.38 21.51
C THR A 193 5.45 5.59 20.63
N LYS A 194 4.46 4.70 20.73
CA LYS A 194 3.22 4.75 19.94
C LYS A 194 2.03 4.53 20.86
N ALA A 195 0.99 5.33 20.69
CA ALA A 195 -0.28 5.15 21.37
C ALA A 195 -1.41 5.29 20.36
N SER A 196 -2.43 4.42 20.45
CA SER A 196 -3.61 4.49 19.61
C SER A 196 -4.88 4.20 20.37
N ILE A 197 -5.98 4.72 19.87
CA ILE A 197 -7.33 4.43 20.32
C ILE A 197 -8.22 4.17 19.11
N ASP A 198 -9.07 3.16 19.19
CA ASP A 198 -10.09 2.83 18.21
C ASP A 198 -11.39 2.56 18.95
N THR A 199 -12.38 3.43 18.81
CA THR A 199 -13.65 3.30 19.54
C THR A 199 -14.82 3.36 18.56
N THR A 200 -15.78 2.46 18.74
CA THR A 200 -16.96 2.34 17.88
C THR A 200 -18.21 2.03 18.71
N GLY A 201 -19.37 2.33 18.16
CA GLY A 201 -20.65 2.00 18.80
C GLY A 201 -21.81 2.84 18.31
N GLN A 202 -22.96 2.61 18.91
CA GLN A 202 -24.21 3.35 18.63
C GLN A 202 -24.23 4.70 19.38
N VAL A 203 -24.76 5.73 18.75
CA VAL A 203 -24.95 7.04 19.37
C VAL A 203 -26.29 7.07 20.11
N GLY A 204 -26.28 6.79 21.42
CA GLY A 204 -27.50 6.66 22.23
C GLY A 204 -28.43 5.58 21.65
N ASP A 205 -29.73 5.87 21.61
CA ASP A 205 -30.75 4.97 21.01
C ASP A 205 -31.09 5.35 19.56
N SER A 206 -30.19 6.02 18.84
CA SER A 206 -30.41 6.53 17.50
C SER A 206 -30.03 5.50 16.42
N ASN A 207 -30.33 5.80 15.15
CA ASN A 207 -29.88 5.04 13.98
C ASN A 207 -28.49 5.49 13.49
N LEU A 208 -27.68 6.09 14.38
CA LEU A 208 -26.34 6.56 14.09
C LEU A 208 -25.32 5.67 14.80
N TYR A 209 -24.27 5.28 14.07
CA TYR A 209 -23.14 4.53 14.59
C TYR A 209 -21.87 5.29 14.26
N TYR A 210 -20.95 5.34 15.19
CA TYR A 210 -19.70 6.07 15.04
C TYR A 210 -18.50 5.12 15.12
N ARG A 211 -17.40 5.54 14.51
CA ARG A 211 -16.05 5.05 14.81
C ARG A 211 -15.12 6.26 14.89
N LEU A 212 -14.21 6.24 15.85
CA LEU A 212 -13.16 7.24 16.00
C LEU A 212 -11.84 6.52 16.22
N ILE A 213 -10.90 6.75 15.34
CA ILE A 213 -9.54 6.22 15.43
C ILE A 213 -8.59 7.39 15.64
N GLY A 214 -7.67 7.25 16.61
CA GLY A 214 -6.62 8.21 16.89
C GLY A 214 -5.28 7.51 17.07
N LEU A 215 -4.18 8.13 16.62
CA LEU A 215 -2.82 7.60 16.75
C LEU A 215 -1.83 8.73 16.94
N ALA A 216 -0.86 8.51 17.82
CA ALA A 216 0.37 9.30 17.93
C ALA A 216 1.56 8.35 18.01
N SER A 217 2.56 8.55 17.15
CA SER A 217 3.75 7.70 17.07
C SER A 217 5.00 8.56 16.89
N LYS A 218 6.07 8.17 17.58
CA LYS A 218 7.41 8.72 17.38
C LYS A 218 8.45 7.62 17.55
N ARG A 219 9.47 7.61 16.67
CA ARG A 219 10.68 6.78 16.78
C ARG A 219 11.87 7.46 16.13
N ASP A 220 13.08 7.06 16.49
CA ASP A 220 14.27 7.39 15.72
C ASP A 220 14.25 6.60 14.40
N GLY A 221 14.66 7.21 13.29
CA GLY A 221 14.78 6.51 12.01
C GLY A 221 15.92 5.49 12.03
N GLN A 222 15.91 4.53 11.10
CA GLN A 222 17.04 3.62 10.92
C GLN A 222 18.27 4.34 10.37
N VAL A 223 18.06 5.30 9.48
CA VAL A 223 19.12 6.15 8.92
C VAL A 223 19.49 7.21 9.95
N ASP A 224 20.79 7.37 10.24
CA ASP A 224 21.30 8.33 11.20
C ASP A 224 20.79 9.74 10.96
N ASN A 225 20.49 10.46 12.03
CA ASN A 225 19.97 11.83 12.04
C ASN A 225 18.56 11.97 11.40
N THR A 226 17.77 10.90 11.35
CA THR A 226 16.36 10.94 10.96
C THR A 226 15.45 10.56 12.12
N GLU A 227 14.23 11.06 12.10
CA GLU A 227 13.17 10.72 13.03
C GLU A 227 11.90 10.40 12.22
N GLU A 228 11.01 9.60 12.78
CA GLU A 228 9.69 9.31 12.26
C GLU A 228 8.66 9.75 13.28
N GLU A 229 7.73 10.62 12.88
CA GLU A 229 6.70 11.13 13.75
C GLU A 229 5.38 11.20 12.98
N ARG A 230 4.29 10.63 13.56
CA ARG A 230 3.00 10.54 12.88
C ARG A 230 1.85 10.76 13.85
N TYR A 231 0.88 11.56 13.40
CA TYR A 231 -0.39 11.78 14.06
C TYR A 231 -1.54 11.47 13.11
N VAL A 232 -2.51 10.65 13.55
CA VAL A 232 -3.69 10.30 12.75
C VAL A 232 -4.95 10.54 13.56
N ILE A 233 -5.99 11.04 12.88
CA ILE A 233 -7.36 11.04 13.37
C ILE A 233 -8.31 10.66 12.23
N ALA A 234 -9.14 9.64 12.44
CA ALA A 234 -10.05 9.11 11.43
C ALA A 234 -11.46 8.85 12.03
N PRO A 235 -12.32 9.88 12.11
CA PRO A 235 -13.71 9.70 12.49
C PRO A 235 -14.55 9.22 11.30
N SER A 236 -15.52 8.35 11.56
CA SER A 236 -16.57 7.98 10.61
C SER A 236 -17.91 7.83 11.29
N LEU A 237 -18.99 8.03 10.54
CA LEU A 237 -20.36 8.01 11.01
C LEU A 237 -21.24 7.30 10.00
N ASP A 238 -21.97 6.27 10.45
CA ASP A 238 -23.00 5.59 9.71
C ASP A 238 -24.38 6.06 10.15
N TRP A 239 -25.17 6.49 9.20
CA TRP A 239 -26.56 6.88 9.41
C TRP A 239 -27.50 5.95 8.65
N TYR A 240 -28.16 5.06 9.36
CA TYR A 240 -29.24 4.23 8.80
C TYR A 240 -30.51 5.10 8.69
N VAL A 241 -30.64 5.81 7.56
CA VAL A 241 -31.80 6.68 7.27
C VAL A 241 -33.09 5.86 7.25
N SER A 242 -33.01 4.63 6.75
CA SER A 242 -34.06 3.60 6.74
C SER A 242 -33.43 2.21 6.63
N ASP A 243 -34.25 1.16 6.69
CA ASP A 243 -33.81 -0.23 6.44
C ASP A 243 -33.22 -0.46 5.03
N LYS A 244 -33.39 0.49 4.13
CA LYS A 244 -32.94 0.45 2.73
C LYS A 244 -31.84 1.45 2.39
N THR A 245 -31.51 2.37 3.30
CA THR A 245 -30.61 3.47 2.99
C THR A 245 -29.62 3.68 4.13
N LEU A 246 -28.36 3.48 3.82
CA LEU A 246 -27.23 3.80 4.67
C LEU A 246 -26.45 4.97 4.05
N ILE A 247 -26.14 5.97 4.87
CA ILE A 247 -25.22 7.04 4.50
C ILE A 247 -24.04 6.98 5.47
N ASN A 248 -22.83 6.84 4.92
CA ASN A 248 -21.59 6.96 5.68
C ASN A 248 -20.97 8.32 5.41
N PHE A 249 -20.47 8.97 6.45
CA PHE A 249 -19.56 10.11 6.37
C PHE A 249 -18.24 9.70 6.96
N ASN A 250 -17.13 9.98 6.27
CA ASN A 250 -15.80 9.63 6.70
C ASN A 250 -14.83 10.79 6.52
N PHE A 251 -13.88 10.86 7.44
CA PHE A 251 -12.80 11.82 7.40
C PHE A 251 -11.51 11.12 7.85
N TYR A 252 -10.40 11.48 7.24
CA TYR A 252 -9.07 11.02 7.60
C TYR A 252 -8.12 12.21 7.57
N TYR A 253 -7.36 12.41 8.63
CA TYR A 253 -6.30 13.39 8.72
C TYR A 253 -5.03 12.70 9.21
N GLN A 254 -3.92 12.99 8.55
CA GLN A 254 -2.60 12.56 8.96
C GLN A 254 -1.61 13.70 8.81
N ASN A 255 -0.75 13.83 9.82
CA ASN A 255 0.39 14.72 9.82
C ASN A 255 1.64 13.92 10.17
N ASP A 256 2.63 13.94 9.28
CA ASP A 256 3.95 13.35 9.44
C ASP A 256 4.98 14.50 9.52
N PRO A 257 5.25 15.08 10.70
CA PRO A 257 6.22 16.19 10.84
C PRO A 257 7.65 15.78 10.52
N ASN A 258 7.95 14.48 10.64
CA ASN A 258 9.23 13.88 10.28
C ASN A 258 9.01 12.48 9.73
N MET A 259 9.77 12.11 8.71
CA MET A 259 9.80 10.76 8.15
C MET A 259 11.22 10.33 7.81
N GLY A 260 11.47 9.01 7.79
CA GLY A 260 12.73 8.44 7.34
C GLY A 260 12.99 8.78 5.87
N MET A 261 14.07 9.52 5.62
CA MET A 261 14.34 10.12 4.33
C MET A 261 14.98 9.17 3.33
N ASN A 262 14.81 9.47 2.05
CA ASN A 262 15.52 8.79 0.98
C ASN A 262 17.03 9.11 1.08
N SER A 263 17.83 8.09 1.44
CA SER A 263 19.26 8.16 1.61
C SER A 263 19.93 7.04 0.81
N ALA A 264 19.98 7.21 -0.52
CA ALA A 264 20.62 6.25 -1.40
C ALA A 264 22.15 6.25 -1.22
N MET A 265 22.78 5.10 -1.38
CA MET A 265 24.22 4.89 -1.26
C MET A 265 24.77 4.09 -2.45
N PRO A 266 26.09 4.21 -2.75
CA PRO A 266 26.71 3.40 -3.78
C PRO A 266 26.70 1.90 -3.44
N ALA A 267 26.54 1.05 -4.46
CA ALA A 267 26.69 -0.42 -4.34
C ALA A 267 28.10 -0.82 -3.87
N SER A 268 29.12 -0.07 -4.29
CA SER A 268 30.51 -0.28 -3.84
C SER A 268 30.70 0.23 -2.41
N GLY A 269 30.87 -0.68 -1.48
CA GLY A 269 30.92 -0.45 -0.03
C GLY A 269 29.65 -0.85 0.70
N SER A 270 28.55 -1.11 -0.02
CA SER A 270 27.32 -1.70 0.53
C SER A 270 27.12 -3.13 -0.01
N VAL A 271 26.60 -3.28 -1.21
CA VAL A 271 26.39 -4.58 -1.89
C VAL A 271 27.73 -5.26 -2.23
N TRP A 272 28.68 -4.48 -2.72
CA TRP A 272 30.03 -4.95 -3.08
C TRP A 272 31.07 -4.49 -2.07
N SER A 273 32.16 -5.26 -1.97
CA SER A 273 33.33 -4.86 -1.18
C SER A 273 34.00 -3.61 -1.76
N ASN A 274 34.54 -2.75 -0.89
CA ASN A 274 35.34 -1.58 -1.27
C ASN A 274 36.65 -1.57 -0.47
N PRO A 275 37.81 -1.16 -1.07
CA PRO A 275 39.06 -1.06 -0.37
C PRO A 275 39.05 -0.15 0.87
N ASN A 276 38.17 0.84 0.92
CA ASN A 276 38.02 1.75 2.06
C ASN A 276 37.16 1.18 3.21
N GLY A 277 36.56 -0.01 3.03
CA GLY A 277 35.70 -0.66 4.02
C GLY A 277 34.25 -0.80 3.58
N SER A 278 33.35 -0.98 4.55
CA SER A 278 31.91 -1.08 4.33
C SER A 278 31.23 0.22 4.77
N ILE A 279 30.19 0.64 4.04
CA ILE A 279 29.28 1.71 4.45
C ILE A 279 28.42 1.18 5.59
N ASP A 280 28.28 1.94 6.66
CA ASP A 280 27.42 1.56 7.79
C ASP A 280 25.96 1.48 7.34
N LYS A 281 25.22 0.44 7.78
CA LYS A 281 23.81 0.24 7.41
C LYS A 281 22.89 1.36 7.89
N ASN A 282 23.34 2.15 8.86
CA ASN A 282 22.62 3.31 9.38
C ASN A 282 23.14 4.64 8.81
N ALA A 283 24.17 4.60 7.95
CA ALA A 283 24.78 5.83 7.41
C ALA A 283 23.77 6.70 6.65
N SER A 284 23.74 7.98 6.98
CA SER A 284 22.97 8.99 6.25
C SER A 284 23.83 9.65 5.17
N MET A 285 23.32 9.72 3.96
CA MET A 285 23.90 10.52 2.87
C MET A 285 23.38 11.96 2.89
N GLY A 286 22.47 12.29 3.81
CA GLY A 286 21.95 13.63 4.05
C GLY A 286 22.85 14.51 4.92
N ASP A 287 22.34 15.67 5.33
CA ASP A 287 22.99 16.57 6.26
C ASP A 287 21.97 17.10 7.28
N LYS A 288 22.23 16.92 8.57
CA LYS A 288 21.28 17.26 9.65
C LYS A 288 20.93 18.76 9.74
N ASN A 289 21.74 19.64 9.13
CA ASN A 289 21.44 21.06 9.07
C ASN A 289 20.53 21.43 7.91
N TRP A 290 20.29 20.46 7.02
CA TRP A 290 19.48 20.66 5.81
C TRP A 290 18.33 19.68 5.71
N SER A 291 18.58 18.38 5.89
CA SER A 291 17.60 17.32 5.65
C SER A 291 16.36 17.46 6.52
N GLN A 292 15.20 17.54 5.88
CA GLN A 292 13.89 17.70 6.48
C GLN A 292 12.84 17.07 5.56
N PHE A 293 11.84 16.46 6.13
CA PHE A 293 10.67 15.96 5.41
C PHE A 293 9.43 16.15 6.27
N GLU A 294 8.45 16.89 5.75
CA GLU A 294 7.17 17.14 6.39
C GLU A 294 6.06 16.84 5.40
N ARG A 295 5.05 16.07 5.83
CA ARG A 295 3.87 15.77 5.02
C ARG A 295 2.61 15.88 5.85
N GLU A 296 1.60 16.54 5.29
CA GLU A 296 0.26 16.62 5.86
C GLU A 296 -0.78 16.31 4.79
N PHE A 297 -1.78 15.50 5.11
CA PHE A 297 -2.92 15.32 4.22
C PHE A 297 -4.20 15.03 4.97
N TRP A 298 -5.33 15.33 4.31
CA TRP A 298 -6.63 14.98 4.80
C TRP A 298 -7.59 14.61 3.67
N MET A 299 -8.55 13.78 4.02
CA MET A 299 -9.61 13.33 3.13
C MET A 299 -10.96 13.50 3.81
N ALA A 300 -11.97 13.93 3.05
CA ALA A 300 -13.35 13.95 3.49
C ALA A 300 -14.23 13.31 2.43
N GLY A 301 -15.07 12.37 2.83
CA GLY A 301 -15.87 11.60 1.92
C GLY A 301 -17.23 11.20 2.48
N TYR A 302 -18.07 10.69 1.58
CA TYR A 302 -19.32 10.05 1.93
C TYR A 302 -19.58 8.84 1.04
N LYS A 303 -20.38 7.90 1.55
CA LYS A 303 -20.98 6.80 0.80
C LYS A 303 -22.47 6.80 1.00
N ILE A 304 -23.24 6.59 -0.07
CA ILE A 304 -24.68 6.40 -0.03
C ILE A 304 -24.97 5.03 -0.61
N ASP A 305 -25.43 4.10 0.22
CA ASP A 305 -25.90 2.78 -0.22
C ASP A 305 -27.43 2.72 -0.08
N HIS A 306 -28.11 2.47 -1.20
CA HIS A 306 -29.55 2.44 -1.26
C HIS A 306 -30.07 1.20 -1.99
N SER A 307 -30.84 0.37 -1.31
CA SER A 307 -31.53 -0.78 -1.91
C SER A 307 -32.91 -0.38 -2.39
N PHE A 308 -33.14 -0.32 -3.69
CA PHE A 308 -34.46 -0.04 -4.27
C PHE A 308 -35.43 -1.18 -3.93
N ASN A 309 -34.97 -2.41 -4.09
CA ASN A 309 -35.69 -3.65 -3.77
C ASN A 309 -34.66 -4.75 -3.44
N ALA A 310 -35.07 -6.02 -3.44
CA ALA A 310 -34.17 -7.15 -3.14
C ALA A 310 -33.09 -7.36 -4.22
N ASP A 311 -33.37 -6.96 -5.46
CA ASP A 311 -32.54 -7.26 -6.61
C ASP A 311 -31.66 -6.07 -7.05
N TRP A 312 -32.08 -4.83 -6.78
CA TRP A 312 -31.40 -3.63 -7.27
C TRP A 312 -30.96 -2.72 -6.15
N SER A 313 -29.69 -2.31 -6.21
CA SER A 313 -29.13 -1.34 -5.29
C SER A 313 -28.18 -0.36 -5.98
N PHE A 314 -28.06 0.82 -5.38
CA PHE A 314 -27.22 1.91 -5.84
C PHE A 314 -26.21 2.27 -4.76
N LEU A 315 -24.95 2.40 -5.15
CA LEU A 315 -23.87 2.92 -4.31
C LEU A 315 -23.28 4.15 -4.98
N GLN A 316 -23.18 5.25 -4.23
CA GLN A 316 -22.35 6.39 -4.58
C GLN A 316 -21.28 6.55 -3.53
N ASN A 317 -20.02 6.58 -3.98
CA ASN A 317 -18.84 6.83 -3.14
C ASN A 317 -18.14 8.08 -3.66
N ALA A 318 -17.88 9.07 -2.80
CA ALA A 318 -17.23 10.31 -3.18
C ALA A 318 -16.23 10.75 -2.11
N ARG A 319 -15.11 11.32 -2.57
CA ARG A 319 -14.06 11.82 -1.67
C ARG A 319 -13.34 13.02 -2.28
N PHE A 320 -13.08 14.01 -1.43
CA PHE A 320 -12.12 15.06 -1.66
C PHE A 320 -10.88 14.80 -0.82
N MET A 321 -9.71 15.08 -1.39
CA MET A 321 -8.42 14.95 -0.73
C MET A 321 -7.58 16.20 -0.97
N LYS A 322 -6.79 16.60 0.04
CA LYS A 322 -5.72 17.58 -0.07
C LYS A 322 -4.49 17.05 0.64
N ALA A 323 -3.33 17.20 0.02
CA ALA A 323 -2.05 16.83 0.59
C ALA A 323 -1.01 17.90 0.29
N ASP A 324 -0.12 18.12 1.25
CA ASP A 324 0.99 19.07 1.18
C ASP A 324 2.27 18.38 1.66
N LEU A 325 3.40 18.69 1.02
CA LEU A 325 4.73 18.16 1.37
C LEU A 325 5.76 19.26 1.26
N TYR A 326 6.65 19.33 2.24
CA TYR A 326 7.89 20.07 2.15
C TYR A 326 9.08 19.19 2.44
N GLN A 327 10.07 19.20 1.55
CA GLN A 327 11.29 18.42 1.68
C GLN A 327 12.52 19.27 1.39
N GLU A 328 13.55 19.07 2.20
CA GLU A 328 14.92 19.49 1.96
C GLU A 328 15.82 18.27 2.03
N ASN A 329 16.60 18.00 1.00
CA ASN A 329 17.48 16.83 0.98
C ASN A 329 18.72 17.07 0.10
N THR A 330 19.61 16.09 0.07
CA THR A 330 20.70 16.00 -0.89
C THR A 330 20.47 14.77 -1.77
N TYR A 331 20.91 14.87 -3.01
CA TYR A 331 20.98 13.73 -3.92
C TYR A 331 22.36 13.65 -4.57
N HIS A 332 22.73 12.48 -5.06
CA HIS A 332 23.96 12.28 -5.82
C HIS A 332 23.64 11.63 -7.17
N ARG A 333 24.61 11.75 -8.08
CA ARG A 333 24.57 11.13 -9.39
C ARG A 333 25.64 10.06 -9.46
N ALA A 334 25.50 9.13 -10.39
CA ALA A 334 26.49 8.06 -10.60
C ALA A 334 27.91 8.60 -10.84
N ASP A 335 28.03 9.70 -11.60
CA ASP A 335 29.28 10.39 -11.88
C ASP A 335 29.87 11.16 -10.66
N GLY A 336 29.10 11.31 -9.60
CA GLY A 336 29.53 11.91 -8.33
C GLY A 336 30.25 10.97 -7.37
N TRP A 337 30.31 9.66 -7.67
CA TRP A 337 30.92 8.66 -6.80
C TRP A 337 32.38 8.34 -7.20
N ASN A 338 33.29 8.40 -6.22
CA ASN A 338 34.69 7.99 -6.38
C ASN A 338 35.00 6.78 -5.47
N PRO A 339 35.02 5.54 -5.99
CA PRO A 339 35.21 4.34 -5.18
C PRO A 339 36.62 4.22 -4.57
N GLN A 340 37.64 4.91 -5.11
CA GLN A 340 39.02 4.88 -4.60
C GLN A 340 39.19 5.76 -3.35
N THR A 341 38.54 6.92 -3.32
CA THR A 341 38.64 7.84 -2.18
C THR A 341 37.49 7.72 -1.20
N GLY A 342 36.36 7.13 -1.62
CA GLY A 342 35.12 7.09 -0.84
C GLY A 342 34.37 8.42 -0.84
N GLU A 343 34.74 9.34 -1.73
CA GLU A 343 34.06 10.64 -1.85
C GLU A 343 32.82 10.55 -2.72
N LEU A 344 31.73 11.17 -2.23
CA LEU A 344 30.45 11.30 -2.90
C LEU A 344 30.10 12.77 -3.07
N THR A 345 29.97 13.20 -4.32
CA THR A 345 29.47 14.53 -4.67
C THR A 345 27.96 14.55 -4.57
N ARG A 346 27.41 15.48 -3.78
CA ARG A 346 25.96 15.62 -3.56
C ARG A 346 25.50 17.01 -3.97
N ASN A 347 24.32 17.11 -4.53
CA ASN A 347 23.63 18.37 -4.76
C ASN A 347 22.59 18.62 -3.66
N ILE A 348 22.32 19.87 -3.38
CA ILE A 348 21.41 20.34 -2.34
C ILE A 348 20.12 20.79 -3.03
N TYR A 349 18.96 20.29 -2.61
CA TYR A 349 17.68 20.69 -3.15
C TYR A 349 16.59 20.81 -2.09
N SER A 350 15.52 21.50 -2.45
CA SER A 350 14.24 21.48 -1.74
C SER A 350 13.10 21.32 -2.72
N THR A 351 11.98 20.76 -2.24
CA THR A 351 10.72 20.74 -2.98
C THR A 351 9.57 21.08 -2.04
N ASP A 352 8.64 21.89 -2.54
CA ASP A 352 7.38 22.23 -1.91
C ASP A 352 6.27 21.77 -2.86
N GLU A 353 5.54 20.72 -2.45
CA GLU A 353 4.58 20.05 -3.32
C GLU A 353 3.19 20.08 -2.68
N SER A 354 2.18 20.36 -3.46
CA SER A 354 0.79 20.24 -3.04
C SER A 354 -0.05 19.48 -4.05
N SER A 355 -1.05 18.75 -3.58
CA SER A 355 -2.06 18.13 -4.42
C SER A 355 -3.45 18.27 -3.82
N LYS A 356 -4.45 18.37 -4.66
CA LYS A 356 -5.86 18.33 -4.27
C LYS A 356 -6.68 17.69 -5.37
N GLY A 357 -7.64 16.89 -4.98
CA GLY A 357 -8.46 16.20 -5.96
C GLY A 357 -9.80 15.76 -5.42
N PHE A 358 -10.66 15.41 -6.35
CA PHE A 358 -12.01 14.91 -6.09
C PHE A 358 -12.23 13.65 -6.91
N THR A 359 -12.79 12.63 -6.30
CA THR A 359 -13.20 11.40 -6.96
C THR A 359 -14.62 11.05 -6.57
N ILE A 360 -15.43 10.63 -7.53
CA ILE A 360 -16.78 10.12 -7.32
C ILE A 360 -17.01 8.89 -8.20
N ASP A 361 -17.60 7.86 -7.63
CA ASP A 361 -18.00 6.65 -8.33
C ASP A 361 -19.47 6.34 -8.03
N ASN A 362 -20.25 6.14 -9.08
CA ASN A 362 -21.68 5.81 -9.01
C ASN A 362 -21.87 4.41 -9.57
N GLN A 363 -22.40 3.50 -8.77
CA GLN A 363 -22.59 2.10 -9.09
C GLN A 363 -24.06 1.71 -8.95
N LEU A 364 -24.59 1.08 -9.99
CA LEU A 364 -25.89 0.40 -9.96
C LEU A 364 -25.63 -1.11 -10.10
N THR A 365 -26.02 -1.88 -9.09
CA THR A 365 -25.95 -3.33 -9.15
C THR A 365 -27.34 -3.93 -9.25
N GLY A 366 -27.45 -4.98 -10.02
CA GLY A 366 -28.69 -5.67 -10.26
C GLY A 366 -28.54 -7.18 -10.26
N HIS A 367 -29.58 -7.89 -9.80
CA HIS A 367 -29.71 -9.32 -9.91
C HIS A 367 -30.91 -9.64 -10.81
N VAL A 368 -30.69 -10.44 -11.86
CA VAL A 368 -31.72 -10.77 -12.84
C VAL A 368 -31.59 -12.24 -13.26
N GLU A 369 -32.69 -12.97 -13.24
CA GLU A 369 -32.75 -14.35 -13.75
C GLU A 369 -33.28 -14.37 -15.19
N THR A 370 -32.58 -15.01 -16.11
CA THR A 370 -33.02 -15.26 -17.48
C THR A 370 -32.98 -16.77 -17.78
N GLY A 371 -34.08 -17.43 -17.53
CA GLY A 371 -34.19 -18.89 -17.70
C GLY A 371 -33.32 -19.66 -16.71
N MET A 372 -32.19 -20.23 -17.16
CA MET A 372 -31.24 -20.94 -16.30
C MET A 372 -30.04 -20.07 -15.88
N VAL A 373 -30.01 -18.86 -16.34
CA VAL A 373 -28.87 -17.94 -16.09
C VAL A 373 -29.27 -16.95 -15.02
N ASP A 374 -28.45 -16.89 -13.98
CA ASP A 374 -28.49 -15.90 -12.94
C ASP A 374 -27.41 -14.80 -13.24
N HIS A 375 -27.84 -13.56 -13.38
CA HIS A 375 -27.03 -12.43 -13.75
C HIS A 375 -26.78 -11.52 -12.54
N SER A 376 -25.52 -11.32 -12.19
CA SER A 376 -25.08 -10.26 -11.27
C SER A 376 -24.49 -9.11 -12.10
N LEU A 377 -25.31 -8.07 -12.27
CA LEU A 377 -25.01 -6.91 -13.12
C LEU A 377 -24.38 -5.78 -12.32
N LEU A 378 -23.37 -5.12 -12.89
CA LEU A 378 -22.78 -3.90 -12.39
C LEU A 378 -22.70 -2.88 -13.52
N PHE A 379 -23.25 -1.70 -13.30
CA PHE A 379 -23.08 -0.52 -14.16
C PHE A 379 -22.51 0.61 -13.33
N GLY A 380 -21.54 1.34 -13.89
CA GLY A 380 -20.97 2.47 -13.16
C GLY A 380 -20.50 3.60 -14.05
N VAL A 381 -20.41 4.77 -13.41
CA VAL A 381 -19.79 5.97 -13.97
C VAL A 381 -18.98 6.63 -12.88
N ASP A 382 -17.69 6.83 -13.14
CA ASP A 382 -16.81 7.54 -12.23
C ASP A 382 -16.19 8.78 -12.88
N TYR A 383 -15.77 9.71 -12.02
CA TYR A 383 -15.05 10.91 -12.40
C TYR A 383 -13.94 11.17 -11.37
N GLN A 384 -12.79 11.54 -11.89
CA GLN A 384 -11.61 11.89 -11.12
C GLN A 384 -11.08 13.24 -11.60
N TYR A 385 -10.71 14.09 -10.65
CA TYR A 385 -10.08 15.37 -10.88
C TYR A 385 -8.93 15.55 -9.92
N LEU A 386 -7.75 15.88 -10.42
CA LEU A 386 -6.54 16.10 -9.64
C LEU A 386 -5.82 17.34 -10.13
N THR A 387 -5.37 18.18 -9.21
CA THR A 387 -4.37 19.22 -9.50
C THR A 387 -3.21 19.09 -8.54
N GLY A 388 -2.02 19.43 -8.99
CA GLY A 388 -0.82 19.49 -8.17
C GLY A 388 0.07 20.66 -8.58
N ASP A 389 0.69 21.26 -7.58
CA ASP A 389 1.66 22.35 -7.72
C ASP A 389 2.99 21.91 -7.08
N SER A 390 4.13 22.15 -7.72
CA SER A 390 5.47 21.89 -7.18
C SER A 390 6.40 23.08 -7.40
N ASP A 391 7.15 23.44 -6.36
CA ASP A 391 8.30 24.37 -6.42
C ASP A 391 9.56 23.61 -6.06
N TYR A 392 10.32 23.17 -7.08
CA TYR A 392 11.61 22.51 -6.92
C TYR A 392 12.74 23.55 -7.01
N GLN A 393 13.68 23.54 -6.05
CA GLN A 393 14.82 24.43 -6.04
C GLN A 393 16.13 23.68 -5.81
N GLU A 394 17.17 24.05 -6.57
CA GLU A 394 18.54 23.60 -6.37
C GLU A 394 19.43 24.73 -5.81
N TYR A 395 20.33 24.33 -4.91
CA TYR A 395 21.24 25.27 -4.23
C TYR A 395 22.71 24.99 -4.55
N GLY A 396 22.98 24.06 -5.47
CA GLY A 396 24.31 23.68 -5.90
C GLY A 396 24.89 22.50 -5.14
N THR A 397 26.19 22.33 -5.28
CA THR A 397 26.93 21.19 -4.73
C THR A 397 27.19 21.35 -3.23
N ALA A 398 26.92 20.30 -2.46
CA ALA A 398 27.24 20.22 -1.04
C ALA A 398 28.76 20.13 -0.81
N PRO A 399 29.25 20.47 0.41
CA PRO A 399 30.65 20.24 0.78
C PRO A 399 31.07 18.76 0.55
N PRO A 400 32.39 18.50 0.34
CA PRO A 400 32.91 17.15 0.14
C PRO A 400 32.45 16.19 1.24
N PHE A 401 32.03 15.00 0.84
CA PHE A 401 31.46 14.01 1.73
C PHE A 401 32.10 12.64 1.48
N ASN A 402 32.57 11.98 2.54
CA ASN A 402 33.11 10.62 2.46
C ASN A 402 32.12 9.65 3.10
N VAL A 403 31.68 8.64 2.33
CA VAL A 403 30.63 7.69 2.77
C VAL A 403 31.11 6.73 3.87
N PHE A 404 32.41 6.46 3.99
CA PHE A 404 32.98 5.59 5.03
C PHE A 404 33.27 6.33 6.34
N THR A 405 33.35 7.64 6.31
CA THR A 405 33.55 8.51 7.48
C THR A 405 32.65 9.75 7.38
N PRO A 406 31.31 9.53 7.41
CA PRO A 406 30.36 10.58 7.08
C PRO A 406 30.42 11.76 8.07
N ASN A 407 30.41 12.98 7.54
CA ASN A 407 30.19 14.19 8.32
C ASN A 407 28.87 14.83 7.85
N ASN A 408 27.81 14.60 8.60
CA ASN A 408 26.48 15.07 8.30
C ASN A 408 26.16 16.45 8.92
N ASN A 409 27.15 17.30 9.10
CA ASN A 409 27.02 18.63 9.75
C ASN A 409 27.86 19.68 9.02
N GLN A 410 27.73 19.79 7.71
CA GLN A 410 28.59 20.62 6.87
C GLN A 410 27.83 21.72 6.14
N ILE A 411 26.53 21.56 5.85
CA ILE A 411 25.73 22.52 5.10
C ILE A 411 25.45 23.74 5.99
N ASN A 412 25.74 24.93 5.47
CA ASN A 412 25.41 26.19 6.11
C ASN A 412 24.22 26.83 5.38
N ARG A 413 23.02 26.70 5.92
CA ARG A 413 21.76 27.24 5.35
C ARG A 413 21.87 28.74 5.00
N SER A 414 22.57 29.53 5.80
CA SER A 414 22.65 30.98 5.59
C SER A 414 23.47 31.38 4.35
N SER A 415 24.27 30.47 3.81
CA SER A 415 25.09 30.69 2.62
C SER A 415 24.46 30.16 1.34
N LEU A 416 23.35 29.46 1.43
CA LEU A 416 22.65 28.85 0.28
C LEU A 416 21.84 29.93 -0.47
N ASN A 417 21.96 29.89 -1.80
CA ASN A 417 21.10 30.65 -2.71
C ASN A 417 20.61 29.71 -3.78
N SER A 418 19.35 29.80 -4.14
CA SER A 418 18.80 29.02 -5.24
C SER A 418 19.52 29.38 -6.55
N ILE A 419 20.03 28.37 -7.23
CA ILE A 419 20.69 28.50 -8.54
C ILE A 419 19.81 28.00 -9.68
N TYR A 420 18.80 27.21 -9.38
CA TYR A 420 17.81 26.71 -10.31
C TYR A 420 16.46 26.57 -9.59
N GLN A 421 15.39 26.86 -10.29
CA GLN A 421 14.02 26.68 -9.83
C GLN A 421 13.16 26.15 -10.98
N SER A 422 12.35 25.15 -10.71
CA SER A 422 11.24 24.70 -11.56
C SER A 422 9.93 24.84 -10.79
N ILE A 423 8.95 25.43 -11.44
CA ILE A 423 7.59 25.53 -10.91
C ILE A 423 6.70 24.74 -11.87
N ASP A 424 6.06 23.71 -11.34
CA ASP A 424 5.23 22.81 -12.12
C ASP A 424 3.78 22.89 -11.64
N ASP A 425 2.84 23.07 -12.57
CA ASP A 425 1.38 23.01 -12.34
C ASP A 425 0.82 21.88 -13.19
N VAL A 426 0.15 20.94 -12.57
CA VAL A 426 -0.39 19.75 -13.24
C VAL A 426 -1.88 19.62 -12.94
N ARG A 427 -2.66 19.34 -13.99
CA ARG A 427 -4.08 18.99 -13.90
C ARG A 427 -4.33 17.70 -14.62
N VAL A 428 -5.11 16.82 -13.99
CA VAL A 428 -5.55 15.53 -14.55
C VAL A 428 -7.04 15.39 -14.36
N GLU A 429 -7.73 14.97 -15.41
CA GLU A 429 -9.15 14.61 -15.39
C GLU A 429 -9.34 13.25 -16.06
N GLN A 430 -10.20 12.41 -15.45
CA GLN A 430 -10.64 11.16 -16.05
C GLN A 430 -12.11 10.96 -15.79
N ILE A 431 -12.85 10.58 -16.84
CA ILE A 431 -14.22 10.11 -16.74
C ILE A 431 -14.31 8.71 -17.33
N GLY A 432 -14.94 7.79 -16.61
CA GLY A 432 -15.12 6.42 -17.05
C GLY A 432 -16.57 5.96 -16.96
N ALA A 433 -17.00 5.17 -17.94
CA ALA A 433 -18.28 4.45 -17.88
C ALA A 433 -18.01 2.97 -18.07
N TYR A 434 -18.52 2.14 -17.16
CA TYR A 434 -18.23 0.71 -17.14
C TYR A 434 -19.45 -0.14 -16.86
N PHE A 435 -19.39 -1.40 -17.33
CA PHE A 435 -20.37 -2.41 -17.01
C PHE A 435 -19.68 -3.75 -16.81
N GLN A 436 -20.32 -4.64 -16.05
CA GLN A 436 -19.95 -6.03 -15.91
C GLN A 436 -21.20 -6.88 -15.71
N ASP A 437 -21.19 -8.08 -16.28
CA ASP A 437 -22.15 -9.13 -16.02
C ASP A 437 -21.39 -10.39 -15.56
N GLN A 438 -21.75 -10.90 -14.40
CA GLN A 438 -21.34 -12.22 -13.95
C GLN A 438 -22.54 -13.14 -14.01
N MET A 439 -22.46 -14.11 -14.91
CA MET A 439 -23.52 -15.06 -15.23
C MET A 439 -23.24 -16.38 -14.55
N ARG A 440 -24.17 -16.87 -13.75
CA ARG A 440 -24.10 -18.19 -13.12
C ARG A 440 -25.10 -19.13 -13.78
N ILE A 441 -24.62 -20.30 -14.21
CA ILE A 441 -25.42 -21.40 -14.77
C ILE A 441 -25.05 -22.65 -13.99
N GLU A 442 -25.82 -22.98 -12.98
CA GLU A 442 -25.48 -24.03 -12.01
C GLU A 442 -24.07 -23.75 -11.41
N ASN A 443 -23.10 -24.62 -11.66
CA ASN A 443 -21.72 -24.51 -11.17
C ASN A 443 -20.79 -23.76 -12.14
N LEU A 444 -21.26 -23.30 -13.28
CA LEU A 444 -20.47 -22.50 -14.23
C LEU A 444 -20.68 -21.02 -14.00
N VAL A 445 -19.59 -20.30 -13.75
CA VAL A 445 -19.55 -18.85 -13.64
C VAL A 445 -18.85 -18.28 -14.87
N LEU A 446 -19.52 -17.38 -15.57
CA LEU A 446 -18.97 -16.64 -16.71
C LEU A 446 -18.97 -15.15 -16.34
N MET A 447 -17.92 -14.45 -16.68
CA MET A 447 -17.79 -13.00 -16.44
C MET A 447 -17.45 -12.28 -17.74
N ALA A 448 -18.14 -11.17 -18.00
CA ALA A 448 -17.81 -10.26 -19.09
C ALA A 448 -17.99 -8.81 -18.63
N GLY A 449 -17.05 -7.94 -18.98
CA GLY A 449 -17.11 -6.52 -18.64
C GLY A 449 -16.37 -5.65 -19.63
N GLY A 450 -16.75 -4.38 -19.69
CA GLY A 450 -16.12 -3.38 -20.53
C GLY A 450 -16.21 -1.99 -19.90
N ARG A 451 -15.24 -1.15 -20.24
CA ARG A 451 -15.15 0.23 -19.79
C ARG A 451 -14.60 1.13 -20.88
N PHE A 452 -15.19 2.29 -21.00
CA PHE A 452 -14.68 3.38 -21.82
C PHE A 452 -14.20 4.51 -20.91
N ASP A 453 -12.98 4.99 -21.14
CA ASP A 453 -12.35 6.10 -20.45
C ASP A 453 -12.04 7.24 -21.40
N HIS A 454 -12.21 8.45 -20.93
CA HIS A 454 -11.68 9.67 -21.48
C HIS A 454 -10.77 10.31 -20.44
N TYR A 455 -9.50 10.54 -20.81
CA TYR A 455 -8.44 11.07 -19.96
C TYR A 455 -7.89 12.35 -20.56
N GLU A 456 -7.80 13.39 -19.75
CA GLU A 456 -7.16 14.66 -20.09
C GLU A 456 -6.10 15.00 -19.05
N SER A 457 -4.93 15.42 -19.49
CA SER A 457 -3.92 16.00 -18.61
C SER A 457 -3.31 17.26 -19.23
N ARG A 458 -2.90 18.17 -18.35
CA ARG A 458 -2.13 19.35 -18.70
C ARG A 458 -1.04 19.54 -17.65
N SER A 459 0.20 19.68 -18.06
CA SER A 459 1.33 20.06 -17.24
C SER A 459 1.94 21.34 -17.77
N ASP A 460 2.23 22.28 -16.89
CA ASP A 460 3.02 23.49 -17.18
C ASP A 460 4.27 23.47 -16.32
N ALA A 461 5.38 23.03 -16.90
CA ALA A 461 6.68 22.97 -16.25
C ALA A 461 7.50 24.22 -16.59
N SER A 462 7.43 25.24 -15.73
CA SER A 462 8.16 26.51 -15.89
C SER A 462 7.91 27.20 -17.27
N GLY A 463 6.67 27.11 -17.77
CA GLY A 463 6.25 27.70 -19.05
C GLY A 463 6.34 26.74 -20.24
N ILE A 464 6.76 25.50 -20.04
CA ILE A 464 6.66 24.43 -21.04
C ILE A 464 5.37 23.68 -20.79
N VAL A 465 4.41 23.86 -21.69
CA VAL A 465 3.10 23.22 -21.57
C VAL A 465 3.07 21.91 -22.34
N THR A 466 2.68 20.83 -21.66
CA THR A 466 2.42 19.52 -22.26
C THR A 466 0.98 19.12 -21.96
N GLU A 467 0.27 18.63 -22.97
CA GLU A 467 -1.13 18.22 -22.87
C GLU A 467 -1.27 16.79 -23.38
N ALA A 468 -2.20 16.02 -22.84
CA ALA A 468 -2.63 14.75 -23.40
C ALA A 468 -4.15 14.67 -23.36
N ASN A 469 -4.75 14.15 -24.43
CA ASN A 469 -6.19 13.89 -24.55
C ASN A 469 -6.38 12.53 -25.18
N GLN A 470 -6.72 11.55 -24.35
CA GLN A 470 -6.67 10.15 -24.72
C GLN A 470 -7.98 9.45 -24.40
N ASN A 471 -8.34 8.50 -25.28
CA ASN A 471 -9.49 7.63 -25.07
C ASN A 471 -9.04 6.18 -25.06
N ASN A 472 -9.62 5.37 -24.19
CA ASN A 472 -9.33 3.95 -24.17
C ASN A 472 -10.57 3.11 -23.90
N PHE A 473 -10.58 1.90 -24.46
CA PHE A 473 -11.58 0.89 -24.16
C PHE A 473 -10.91 -0.34 -23.56
N SER A 474 -11.20 -0.62 -22.28
CA SER A 474 -10.74 -1.80 -21.56
C SER A 474 -11.83 -2.84 -21.46
N TYR A 475 -11.46 -4.13 -21.48
CA TYR A 475 -12.41 -5.22 -21.34
C TYR A 475 -11.82 -6.42 -20.62
N ARG A 476 -12.70 -7.23 -20.01
CA ARG A 476 -12.34 -8.50 -19.42
C ARG A 476 -13.39 -9.54 -19.68
N ILE A 477 -12.95 -10.78 -19.82
CA ILE A 477 -13.78 -11.96 -19.87
C ILE A 477 -13.19 -13.06 -19.01
N GLY A 478 -14.01 -13.87 -18.38
CA GLY A 478 -13.55 -14.98 -17.54
C GLY A 478 -14.56 -16.09 -17.47
N ALA A 479 -14.08 -17.26 -17.11
CA ALA A 479 -14.90 -18.44 -16.83
C ALA A 479 -14.32 -19.20 -15.65
N MET A 480 -15.18 -19.71 -14.79
CA MET A 480 -14.82 -20.55 -13.66
C MET A 480 -15.88 -21.66 -13.52
N TYR A 481 -15.44 -22.84 -13.11
CA TYR A 481 -16.35 -23.94 -12.81
C TYR A 481 -16.17 -24.40 -11.37
N GLU A 482 -17.21 -24.30 -10.57
CA GLU A 482 -17.21 -24.63 -9.14
C GLU A 482 -17.63 -26.09 -8.96
N PHE A 483 -16.67 -26.95 -8.57
CA PHE A 483 -17.00 -28.34 -8.23
C PHE A 483 -17.48 -28.43 -6.78
N ASP A 484 -18.43 -29.37 -6.51
CA ASP A 484 -18.97 -29.58 -5.16
C ASP A 484 -17.95 -29.99 -4.11
N ASN A 485 -16.74 -30.38 -4.53
CA ASN A 485 -15.63 -30.74 -3.65
C ASN A 485 -14.70 -29.53 -3.31
N GLY A 486 -15.12 -28.32 -3.65
CA GLY A 486 -14.42 -27.07 -3.33
C GLY A 486 -13.36 -26.63 -4.35
N TRP A 487 -13.09 -27.39 -5.40
CA TRP A 487 -12.18 -26.97 -6.47
C TRP A 487 -12.86 -26.09 -7.50
N SER A 488 -12.22 -24.98 -7.89
CA SER A 488 -12.77 -24.02 -8.84
C SER A 488 -11.70 -23.59 -9.86
N PRO A 489 -11.46 -24.39 -10.93
CA PRO A 489 -10.60 -23.98 -12.04
C PRO A 489 -11.19 -22.79 -12.78
N TYR A 490 -10.31 -21.86 -13.19
CA TYR A 490 -10.73 -20.66 -13.92
C TYR A 490 -9.72 -20.28 -15.00
N ILE A 491 -10.20 -19.45 -15.93
CA ILE A 491 -9.42 -18.75 -16.92
C ILE A 491 -9.99 -17.35 -17.11
N ASN A 492 -9.10 -16.35 -17.30
CA ASN A 492 -9.53 -15.00 -17.66
C ASN A 492 -8.59 -14.36 -18.71
N TYR A 493 -9.15 -13.37 -19.38
CA TYR A 493 -8.41 -12.40 -20.19
C TYR A 493 -8.84 -11.00 -19.78
N ALA A 494 -7.87 -10.10 -19.56
CA ALA A 494 -8.14 -8.74 -19.15
C ALA A 494 -7.14 -7.76 -19.79
N THR A 495 -7.57 -6.50 -19.95
CA THR A 495 -6.74 -5.42 -20.51
C THR A 495 -6.62 -4.25 -19.53
N SER A 496 -5.50 -3.51 -19.64
CA SER A 496 -5.27 -2.24 -18.94
C SER A 496 -4.67 -1.21 -19.88
N PHE A 497 -4.63 0.03 -19.41
CA PHE A 497 -3.94 1.12 -20.08
C PHE A 497 -3.33 2.08 -19.05
N GLU A 498 -2.25 2.73 -19.44
CA GLU A 498 -1.66 3.85 -18.72
C GLU A 498 -1.53 5.02 -19.68
N PRO A 499 -2.03 6.21 -19.31
CA PRO A 499 -1.86 7.41 -20.10
C PRO A 499 -0.38 7.76 -20.24
N GLU A 500 0.03 8.13 -21.45
CA GLU A 500 1.39 8.62 -21.72
C GLU A 500 1.31 10.10 -22.10
N VAL A 501 2.13 10.93 -21.48
CA VAL A 501 2.13 12.38 -21.67
C VAL A 501 3.36 12.78 -22.47
N GLY A 502 3.18 13.55 -23.54
CA GLY A 502 4.25 14.02 -24.38
C GLY A 502 4.03 13.72 -25.86
N SER A 503 5.07 13.93 -26.66
CA SER A 503 5.06 13.72 -28.11
C SER A 503 6.43 13.26 -28.61
N ASP A 504 6.44 12.60 -29.76
CA ASP A 504 7.68 12.26 -30.47
C ASP A 504 8.36 13.51 -31.07
N SER A 505 9.53 13.32 -31.66
CA SER A 505 10.31 14.38 -32.33
C SER A 505 9.58 15.03 -33.51
N ASN A 506 8.50 14.42 -34.04
CA ASN A 506 7.67 14.95 -35.11
C ASN A 506 6.45 15.72 -34.56
N GLY A 507 6.26 15.76 -33.26
CA GLY A 507 5.13 16.40 -32.60
C GLY A 507 3.84 15.56 -32.58
N ASN A 508 3.93 14.24 -32.83
CA ASN A 508 2.79 13.34 -32.63
C ASN A 508 2.65 13.03 -31.14
N GLU A 509 1.48 13.25 -30.57
CA GLU A 509 1.16 12.86 -29.18
C GLU A 509 1.26 11.35 -29.03
N PHE A 510 1.70 10.89 -27.85
CA PHE A 510 1.74 9.48 -27.53
C PHE A 510 0.34 8.91 -27.31
N ASP A 511 0.12 7.68 -27.73
CA ASP A 511 -1.03 6.88 -27.35
C ASP A 511 -0.85 6.32 -25.92
N PRO A 512 -1.91 5.93 -25.21
CA PRO A 512 -1.76 5.21 -23.94
C PRO A 512 -0.96 3.91 -24.15
N SER A 513 -0.06 3.59 -23.24
CA SER A 513 0.51 2.26 -23.19
C SER A 513 -0.56 1.24 -22.77
N LYS A 514 -0.48 0.00 -23.29
CA LYS A 514 -1.53 -1.02 -23.15
C LYS A 514 -1.00 -2.30 -22.57
N GLY A 515 -1.69 -2.78 -21.54
CA GLY A 515 -1.46 -4.08 -20.96
C GLY A 515 -2.54 -5.10 -21.35
N GLN A 516 -2.13 -6.34 -21.57
CA GLN A 516 -3.05 -7.46 -21.76
C GLN A 516 -2.56 -8.69 -21.02
N GLN A 517 -3.47 -9.45 -20.42
CA GLN A 517 -3.17 -10.64 -19.66
C GLN A 517 -4.05 -11.81 -20.07
N VAL A 518 -3.44 -13.00 -20.13
CA VAL A 518 -4.13 -14.27 -19.98
C VAL A 518 -3.74 -14.88 -18.65
N GLU A 519 -4.71 -15.27 -17.84
CA GLU A 519 -4.49 -15.98 -16.58
C GLU A 519 -5.32 -17.25 -16.54
N ALA A 520 -4.73 -18.36 -16.09
CA ALA A 520 -5.43 -19.60 -15.81
C ALA A 520 -5.03 -20.08 -14.42
N GLY A 521 -6.00 -20.55 -13.64
CA GLY A 521 -5.72 -20.98 -12.29
C GLY A 521 -6.78 -21.93 -11.74
N VAL A 522 -6.57 -22.29 -10.48
CA VAL A 522 -7.52 -23.08 -9.71
C VAL A 522 -7.57 -22.54 -8.29
N LYS A 523 -8.77 -22.35 -7.78
CA LYS A 523 -9.03 -22.04 -6.38
C LYS A 523 -9.55 -23.31 -5.69
N TYR A 524 -9.27 -23.41 -4.42
CA TYR A 524 -9.79 -24.46 -3.56
C TYR A 524 -10.25 -23.84 -2.24
N LEU A 525 -11.47 -24.14 -1.87
CA LEU A 525 -12.04 -23.84 -0.57
C LEU A 525 -12.58 -25.13 0.03
N SER A 526 -12.06 -25.54 1.18
CA SER A 526 -12.53 -26.77 1.81
C SER A 526 -13.98 -26.61 2.29
N PRO A 527 -14.79 -27.68 2.31
CA PRO A 527 -16.19 -27.60 2.73
C PRO A 527 -16.41 -27.12 4.17
N ASP A 528 -15.40 -27.24 5.03
CA ASP A 528 -15.40 -26.73 6.40
C ASP A 528 -14.78 -25.31 6.51
N TYR A 529 -14.42 -24.72 5.37
CA TYR A 529 -13.75 -23.41 5.27
C TYR A 529 -12.39 -23.30 5.98
N ALA A 530 -11.83 -24.39 6.48
CA ALA A 530 -10.57 -24.39 7.20
C ALA A 530 -9.34 -24.24 6.30
N THR A 531 -9.49 -24.50 5.00
CA THR A 531 -8.39 -24.42 4.03
C THR A 531 -8.84 -23.65 2.79
N SER A 532 -8.06 -22.62 2.43
CA SER A 532 -8.18 -21.95 1.14
C SER A 532 -6.84 -21.99 0.41
N MET A 533 -6.85 -22.22 -0.90
CA MET A 533 -5.67 -22.22 -1.76
C MET A 533 -5.99 -21.63 -3.13
N THR A 534 -5.02 -20.94 -3.70
CA THR A 534 -5.07 -20.46 -5.08
C THR A 534 -3.75 -20.79 -5.77
N ALA A 535 -3.84 -21.37 -6.95
CA ALA A 535 -2.70 -21.54 -7.85
C ALA A 535 -3.05 -20.88 -9.18
N SER A 536 -2.20 -20.00 -9.68
CA SER A 536 -2.41 -19.30 -10.95
C SER A 536 -1.15 -19.27 -11.79
N ALA A 537 -1.32 -19.28 -13.11
CA ALA A 537 -0.30 -19.00 -14.10
C ALA A 537 -0.76 -17.81 -14.92
N PHE A 538 0.14 -16.85 -15.14
CA PHE A 538 -0.17 -15.61 -15.87
C PHE A 538 0.84 -15.37 -17.00
N TYR A 539 0.36 -14.65 -18.01
CA TYR A 539 1.12 -14.11 -19.12
C TYR A 539 0.62 -12.69 -19.38
N ILE A 540 1.49 -11.69 -19.17
CA ILE A 540 1.18 -10.26 -19.29
C ILE A 540 2.11 -9.63 -20.32
N GLU A 541 1.57 -8.92 -21.27
CA GLU A 541 2.33 -8.12 -22.24
C GLU A 541 1.93 -6.65 -22.09
N LYS A 542 2.91 -5.75 -21.90
CA LYS A 542 2.76 -4.30 -21.95
C LYS A 542 3.40 -3.78 -23.23
N LYS A 543 2.65 -3.04 -24.03
CA LYS A 543 3.05 -2.47 -25.33
C LYS A 543 2.95 -0.96 -25.31
N ASP A 544 3.51 -0.37 -26.37
CA ASP A 544 3.47 1.06 -26.59
C ASP A 544 4.08 1.84 -25.42
N VAL A 545 5.18 1.29 -24.84
CA VAL A 545 5.92 1.92 -23.74
C VAL A 545 6.77 3.04 -24.32
N VAL A 546 6.73 4.22 -23.71
CA VAL A 546 7.55 5.37 -24.09
C VAL A 546 8.97 5.17 -23.55
N VAL A 547 9.94 5.29 -24.44
CA VAL A 547 11.38 5.13 -24.16
C VAL A 547 12.17 6.28 -24.78
N ALA A 548 13.42 6.48 -24.35
CA ALA A 548 14.30 7.47 -24.94
C ALA A 548 14.58 7.15 -26.43
N ASP A 549 14.64 8.17 -27.27
CA ASP A 549 15.03 8.03 -28.69
C ASP A 549 16.57 7.97 -28.78
N PRO A 550 17.18 6.83 -29.16
CA PRO A 550 18.62 6.69 -29.25
C PRO A 550 19.25 7.54 -30.35
N ASP A 551 18.46 7.96 -31.35
CA ASP A 551 18.93 8.79 -32.44
C ASP A 551 18.85 10.31 -32.15
N SER A 552 18.26 10.67 -31.00
CA SER A 552 18.10 12.05 -30.56
C SER A 552 19.17 12.49 -29.56
N ALA A 553 19.83 13.61 -29.87
CA ALA A 553 20.74 14.27 -28.91
C ALA A 553 20.01 15.15 -27.86
N ASN A 554 18.69 15.29 -27.96
CA ASN A 554 17.89 16.25 -27.19
C ASN A 554 16.98 15.57 -26.14
N TYR A 555 17.23 14.32 -25.79
CA TYR A 555 16.39 13.52 -24.88
C TYR A 555 14.92 13.37 -25.34
N GLU A 556 14.71 13.40 -26.65
CA GLU A 556 13.41 13.11 -27.26
C GLU A 556 12.99 11.67 -26.94
N GLN A 557 11.71 11.39 -27.03
CA GLN A 557 11.13 10.10 -26.69
C GLN A 557 10.40 9.50 -27.90
N ILE A 558 10.34 8.18 -27.94
CA ILE A 558 9.57 7.40 -28.92
C ILE A 558 8.75 6.33 -28.22
N GLN A 559 7.66 5.90 -28.85
CA GLN A 559 6.74 4.94 -28.27
C GLN A 559 6.83 3.60 -29.00
N VAL A 560 7.79 2.75 -28.59
CA VAL A 560 8.08 1.47 -29.24
C VAL A 560 8.38 0.36 -28.22
N GLY A 561 8.49 0.69 -26.93
CA GLY A 561 8.90 -0.27 -25.91
C GLY A 561 7.86 -1.36 -25.65
N LYS A 562 8.34 -2.56 -25.32
CA LYS A 562 7.49 -3.69 -24.95
C LYS A 562 8.11 -4.48 -23.80
N ILE A 563 7.27 -4.90 -22.83
CA ILE A 563 7.67 -5.69 -21.67
C ILE A 563 6.75 -6.92 -21.58
N LEU A 564 7.36 -8.08 -21.37
CA LEU A 564 6.67 -9.34 -21.15
C LEU A 564 6.92 -9.81 -19.71
N SER A 565 5.86 -10.17 -18.99
CA SER A 565 5.95 -10.83 -17.68
C SER A 565 5.10 -12.09 -17.66
N GLN A 566 5.68 -13.20 -17.21
CA GLN A 566 4.99 -14.48 -17.09
C GLN A 566 5.40 -15.19 -15.81
N GLY A 567 4.53 -16.03 -15.26
CA GLY A 567 4.88 -16.68 -14.01
C GLY A 567 3.82 -17.57 -13.43
N ILE A 568 4.12 -18.06 -12.23
CA ILE A 568 3.26 -18.93 -11.43
C ILE A 568 3.19 -18.38 -10.02
N GLU A 569 1.99 -18.30 -9.46
CA GLU A 569 1.74 -17.93 -8.08
C GLU A 569 1.00 -19.06 -7.37
N LEU A 570 1.47 -19.40 -6.17
CA LEU A 570 0.81 -20.31 -5.24
C LEU A 570 0.57 -19.58 -3.94
N GLU A 571 -0.64 -19.66 -3.43
CA GLU A 571 -1.04 -19.10 -2.15
C GLU A 571 -1.93 -20.09 -1.42
N GLY A 572 -1.73 -20.26 -0.12
CA GLY A 572 -2.60 -21.12 0.66
C GLY A 572 -2.59 -20.75 2.13
N ARG A 573 -3.75 -20.93 2.75
CA ARG A 573 -3.95 -20.80 4.18
C ARG A 573 -4.74 -22.01 4.68
N THR A 574 -4.34 -22.56 5.83
CA THR A 574 -5.04 -23.71 6.43
C THR A 574 -4.92 -23.71 7.94
N ALA A 575 -6.03 -24.05 8.61
CA ALA A 575 -5.99 -24.48 10.00
C ALA A 575 -5.60 -25.97 10.04
N ILE A 576 -4.33 -26.25 10.41
CA ILE A 576 -3.83 -27.63 10.55
C ILE A 576 -4.54 -28.37 11.67
N THR A 577 -4.83 -27.65 12.75
CA THR A 577 -5.63 -28.09 13.89
C THR A 577 -6.36 -26.87 14.44
N ASP A 578 -7.29 -27.05 15.38
CA ASP A 578 -8.05 -25.96 16.05
C ASP A 578 -7.17 -24.89 16.71
N ASN A 579 -5.88 -25.13 16.82
CA ASN A 579 -4.94 -24.22 17.49
C ASN A 579 -3.65 -23.97 16.68
N TRP A 580 -3.61 -24.38 15.42
CA TRP A 580 -2.41 -24.24 14.59
C TRP A 580 -2.77 -23.80 13.16
N ASP A 581 -2.48 -22.55 12.83
CA ASP A 581 -2.70 -21.97 11.52
C ASP A 581 -1.40 -21.86 10.72
N LEU A 582 -1.51 -22.04 9.42
CA LEU A 582 -0.41 -21.95 8.46
C LEU A 582 -0.86 -21.14 7.24
N ALA A 583 -0.04 -20.17 6.84
CA ALA A 583 -0.16 -19.49 5.56
C ALA A 583 1.17 -19.61 4.80
N ALA A 584 1.12 -19.91 3.51
CA ALA A 584 2.30 -20.05 2.68
C ALA A 584 2.06 -19.47 1.28
N SER A 585 3.11 -18.90 0.70
CA SER A 585 3.07 -18.46 -0.69
C SER A 585 4.38 -18.76 -1.41
N TYR A 586 4.28 -18.90 -2.73
CA TYR A 586 5.42 -18.99 -3.61
C TYR A 586 5.09 -18.30 -4.93
N THR A 587 6.05 -17.55 -5.45
CA THR A 587 5.96 -16.87 -6.74
C THR A 587 7.19 -17.18 -7.58
N TYR A 588 6.97 -17.50 -8.82
CA TYR A 588 7.95 -17.48 -9.90
C TYR A 588 7.53 -16.40 -10.89
N THR A 589 8.42 -15.45 -11.18
CA THR A 589 8.18 -14.35 -12.15
C THR A 589 9.35 -14.26 -13.10
N ASP A 590 9.08 -14.47 -14.38
CA ASP A 590 10.01 -14.23 -15.48
C ASP A 590 9.51 -12.99 -16.26
N ILE A 591 10.29 -11.92 -16.19
CA ILE A 591 9.98 -10.64 -16.83
C ILE A 591 11.17 -10.15 -17.64
N GLU A 592 10.90 -9.71 -18.87
CA GLU A 592 11.91 -9.19 -19.77
C GLU A 592 11.40 -8.00 -20.61
N ILE A 593 12.31 -7.12 -20.96
CA ILE A 593 12.10 -6.08 -21.96
C ILE A 593 12.27 -6.75 -23.32
N THR A 594 11.19 -6.86 -24.10
CA THR A 594 11.20 -7.57 -25.39
C THR A 594 11.42 -6.66 -26.59
N GLU A 595 11.20 -5.37 -26.44
CA GLU A 595 11.51 -4.35 -27.45
C GLU A 595 12.03 -3.08 -26.76
N ASP A 596 13.25 -2.67 -27.05
CA ASP A 596 13.86 -1.43 -26.59
C ASP A 596 15.01 -1.01 -27.53
N PRO A 597 14.96 0.19 -28.16
CA PRO A 597 15.96 0.64 -29.11
C PRO A 597 17.29 1.07 -28.44
N ASN A 598 17.33 1.19 -27.11
CA ASN A 598 18.53 1.58 -26.35
C ASN A 598 19.41 0.40 -25.95
N GLY A 599 19.09 -0.82 -26.40
CA GLY A 599 19.87 -2.02 -26.18
C GLY A 599 19.54 -2.74 -24.88
N LEU A 600 18.38 -2.47 -24.28
CA LEU A 600 17.89 -3.18 -23.09
C LEU A 600 17.04 -4.41 -23.42
N GLU A 601 16.88 -4.75 -24.71
CA GLU A 601 16.15 -5.94 -25.13
C GLU A 601 16.79 -7.22 -24.56
N GLY A 602 15.98 -8.05 -23.93
CA GLY A 602 16.37 -9.25 -23.20
C GLY A 602 16.73 -9.02 -21.72
N ASN A 603 16.77 -7.77 -21.26
CA ASN A 603 17.07 -7.45 -19.86
C ASN A 603 15.85 -7.58 -18.97
N THR A 604 16.08 -7.94 -17.71
CA THR A 604 15.08 -7.98 -16.65
C THR A 604 15.02 -6.61 -15.96
N PRO A 605 13.83 -6.02 -15.76
CA PRO A 605 13.67 -4.81 -14.96
C PRO A 605 14.17 -4.99 -13.53
N VAL A 606 14.72 -3.91 -12.96
CA VAL A 606 15.18 -3.88 -11.55
C VAL A 606 14.05 -4.19 -10.56
N TYR A 607 14.39 -4.55 -9.33
CA TYR A 607 13.47 -4.86 -8.22
C TYR A 607 12.66 -6.15 -8.35
N VAL A 608 12.73 -6.90 -9.43
CA VAL A 608 11.92 -8.10 -9.62
C VAL A 608 12.74 -9.34 -9.33
N PRO A 609 12.46 -10.09 -8.24
CA PRO A 609 13.07 -11.39 -8.02
C PRO A 609 12.41 -12.45 -8.90
N GLU A 610 13.19 -13.36 -9.47
CA GLU A 610 12.65 -14.51 -10.20
C GLU A 610 11.88 -15.46 -9.28
N HIS A 611 12.35 -15.62 -8.03
CA HIS A 611 11.73 -16.48 -7.03
C HIS A 611 11.48 -15.73 -5.73
N ALA A 612 10.26 -15.84 -5.17
CA ALA A 612 9.95 -15.40 -3.84
C ALA A 612 9.08 -16.43 -3.12
N ALA A 613 9.29 -16.60 -1.81
CA ALA A 613 8.50 -17.53 -1.00
C ALA A 613 8.28 -16.98 0.40
N THR A 614 7.09 -17.22 0.95
CA THR A 614 6.77 -16.85 2.32
C THR A 614 6.09 -17.99 3.06
N LEU A 615 6.34 -18.05 4.35
CA LEU A 615 5.66 -18.95 5.26
C LEU A 615 5.36 -18.19 6.56
N TRP A 616 4.14 -18.28 7.04
CA TRP A 616 3.73 -17.76 8.35
C TRP A 616 2.94 -18.82 9.10
N THR A 617 3.14 -18.94 10.41
CA THR A 617 2.41 -19.89 11.24
C THR A 617 2.10 -19.28 12.60
N ASP A 618 0.91 -19.58 13.11
CA ASP A 618 0.41 -19.18 14.42
C ASP A 618 -0.01 -20.40 15.21
N TYR A 619 0.46 -20.49 16.47
CA TYR A 619 0.11 -21.56 17.40
C TYR A 619 -0.50 -21.01 18.67
N TYR A 620 -1.72 -21.41 18.98
CA TYR A 620 -2.49 -20.98 20.15
C TYR A 620 -2.49 -22.03 21.25
N ILE A 621 -2.20 -21.63 22.47
CA ILE A 621 -2.20 -22.51 23.65
C ILE A 621 -3.44 -22.24 24.48
N TYR A 622 -4.45 -23.11 24.36
CA TYR A 622 -5.74 -22.95 25.03
C TYR A 622 -5.81 -23.57 26.43
N ASN A 623 -4.84 -24.40 26.81
CA ASN A 623 -4.89 -25.17 28.05
C ASN A 623 -3.58 -25.13 28.85
N GLY A 624 -3.68 -25.34 30.18
CA GLY A 624 -2.53 -25.44 31.07
C GLY A 624 -2.00 -24.09 31.56
N LEU A 625 -0.76 -24.07 32.03
CA LEU A 625 -0.12 -22.87 32.61
C LEU A 625 0.14 -21.74 31.61
N LEU A 626 0.19 -22.07 30.35
CA LEU A 626 0.42 -21.12 29.23
C LEU A 626 -0.86 -20.85 28.45
N SER A 627 -2.03 -21.17 29.00
CA SER A 627 -3.31 -20.83 28.37
C SER A 627 -3.40 -19.33 28.05
N GLY A 628 -3.91 -18.97 26.86
CA GLY A 628 -3.94 -17.59 26.37
C GLY A 628 -2.66 -17.13 25.68
N THR A 629 -1.66 -18.02 25.51
CA THR A 629 -0.45 -17.72 24.75
C THR A 629 -0.68 -17.99 23.27
N ARG A 630 -0.23 -17.07 22.41
CA ARG A 630 -0.05 -17.23 20.98
C ARG A 630 1.45 -17.14 20.66
N LEU A 631 1.94 -18.02 19.80
CA LEU A 631 3.29 -18.00 19.26
C LEU A 631 3.22 -17.95 17.73
N SER A 632 3.92 -17.01 17.14
CA SER A 632 3.94 -16.80 15.70
C SER A 632 5.37 -16.85 15.14
N ALA A 633 5.53 -17.40 13.96
CA ALA A 633 6.81 -17.39 13.24
C ALA A 633 6.58 -17.21 11.73
N GLY A 634 7.43 -16.40 11.12
CA GLY A 634 7.41 -16.14 9.69
C GLY A 634 8.79 -16.31 9.06
N VAL A 635 8.81 -16.74 7.79
CA VAL A 635 10.02 -16.79 6.96
C VAL A 635 9.70 -16.18 5.62
N ARG A 636 10.58 -15.30 5.13
CA ARG A 636 10.49 -14.66 3.82
C ARG A 636 11.79 -14.87 3.07
N TYR A 637 11.70 -15.50 1.90
CA TYR A 637 12.79 -15.64 0.93
C TYR A 637 12.49 -14.74 -0.27
N VAL A 638 13.49 -13.97 -0.69
CA VAL A 638 13.46 -13.13 -1.91
C VAL A 638 14.72 -13.45 -2.68
N GLY A 639 14.57 -13.90 -3.92
CA GLY A 639 15.66 -14.26 -4.82
C GLY A 639 16.52 -13.07 -5.25
N GLU A 640 17.58 -13.36 -5.99
CA GLU A 640 18.42 -12.34 -6.61
C GLU A 640 17.58 -11.42 -7.51
N ARG A 641 18.01 -10.16 -7.64
CA ARG A 641 17.40 -9.13 -8.52
C ARG A 641 18.51 -8.46 -9.31
N GLU A 642 18.16 -7.88 -10.45
CA GLU A 642 19.12 -7.09 -11.21
C GLU A 642 19.49 -5.80 -10.44
N LEU A 643 20.75 -5.40 -10.54
CA LEU A 643 21.28 -4.21 -9.87
C LEU A 643 20.88 -2.94 -10.61
N ASP A 644 20.88 -2.98 -11.94
CA ASP A 644 20.64 -1.88 -12.85
C ASP A 644 19.87 -2.34 -14.09
N ALA A 645 19.41 -1.41 -14.90
CA ALA A 645 18.64 -1.69 -16.11
C ALA A 645 19.45 -2.43 -17.19
N GLU A 646 20.78 -2.27 -17.20
CA GLU A 646 21.71 -2.94 -18.12
C GLU A 646 22.02 -4.37 -17.69
N ASN A 647 21.53 -4.81 -16.51
CA ASN A 647 21.79 -6.12 -15.90
C ASN A 647 23.30 -6.42 -15.74
N THR A 648 24.06 -5.40 -15.32
CA THR A 648 25.52 -5.52 -15.19
C THR A 648 25.96 -6.40 -14.02
N ASP A 649 25.15 -6.48 -12.97
CA ASP A 649 25.38 -7.28 -11.77
C ASP A 649 24.08 -7.52 -11.02
N LYS A 650 24.13 -8.27 -9.90
CA LYS A 650 22.95 -8.65 -9.12
C LYS A 650 23.00 -8.16 -7.68
N VAL A 651 21.82 -7.84 -7.17
CA VAL A 651 21.55 -7.68 -5.73
C VAL A 651 21.33 -9.09 -5.16
N PRO A 652 22.06 -9.49 -4.10
CA PRO A 652 21.95 -10.83 -3.51
C PRO A 652 20.53 -11.18 -3.05
N ASP A 653 20.23 -12.48 -3.06
CA ASP A 653 19.05 -13.03 -2.39
C ASP A 653 19.15 -12.93 -0.87
N TYR A 654 18.02 -13.05 -0.20
CA TYR A 654 18.00 -13.05 1.26
C TYR A 654 16.87 -13.92 1.83
N THR A 655 17.08 -14.35 3.09
CA THR A 655 16.04 -14.99 3.90
C THR A 655 15.91 -14.30 5.26
N VAL A 656 14.75 -13.77 5.53
CA VAL A 656 14.43 -13.08 6.80
C VAL A 656 13.47 -13.92 7.61
N VAL A 657 13.70 -13.99 8.92
CA VAL A 657 12.85 -14.68 9.88
C VAL A 657 12.21 -13.64 10.82
N ASP A 658 10.89 -13.72 10.96
CA ASP A 658 10.10 -12.87 11.84
C ASP A 658 9.47 -13.72 12.95
N LEU A 659 9.31 -13.18 14.14
CA LEU A 659 8.67 -13.88 15.28
C LEU A 659 7.61 -12.99 15.93
N GLY A 660 6.59 -13.64 16.48
CA GLY A 660 5.57 -13.01 17.31
C GLY A 660 5.26 -13.85 18.56
N ALA A 661 4.90 -13.18 19.64
CA ALA A 661 4.32 -13.84 20.82
C ALA A 661 3.28 -12.90 21.43
N GLY A 662 2.13 -13.46 21.79
CA GLY A 662 1.04 -12.75 22.46
C GLY A 662 0.59 -13.51 23.71
N TYR A 663 0.11 -12.78 24.70
CA TYR A 663 -0.45 -13.36 25.91
C TYR A 663 -1.71 -12.61 26.35
N ASP A 664 -2.84 -13.33 26.39
CA ASP A 664 -4.11 -12.83 26.92
C ASP A 664 -4.08 -12.85 28.46
N LEU A 665 -4.12 -11.68 29.06
CA LEU A 665 -4.04 -11.51 30.50
C LEU A 665 -5.30 -11.98 31.26
N SER A 666 -6.42 -12.21 30.57
CA SER A 666 -7.62 -12.83 31.16
C SER A 666 -7.31 -14.21 31.72
N SER A 667 -6.32 -14.90 31.18
CA SER A 667 -5.81 -16.19 31.68
C SER A 667 -5.17 -16.10 33.08
N ILE A 668 -4.73 -14.91 33.51
CA ILE A 668 -4.22 -14.65 34.85
C ILE A 668 -5.36 -14.28 35.81
N SER A 669 -6.26 -13.40 35.35
CA SER A 669 -7.37 -12.89 36.17
C SER A 669 -8.51 -12.39 35.27
N GLU A 670 -9.74 -12.78 35.60
CA GLU A 670 -10.96 -12.31 34.95
C GLU A 670 -11.06 -10.77 34.94
N SER A 671 -10.48 -10.09 35.91
CA SER A 671 -10.42 -8.62 35.98
C SER A 671 -9.53 -7.98 34.88
N MET A 672 -8.74 -8.79 34.18
CA MET A 672 -7.88 -8.38 33.06
C MET A 672 -8.45 -8.81 31.71
N LYS A 673 -9.73 -9.18 31.66
CA LYS A 673 -10.40 -9.53 30.43
C LYS A 673 -10.27 -8.39 29.41
N GLY A 674 -9.89 -8.72 28.18
CA GLY A 674 -9.63 -7.78 27.11
C GLY A 674 -8.21 -7.18 27.11
N ALA A 675 -7.38 -7.45 28.12
CA ALA A 675 -6.00 -7.01 28.15
C ALA A 675 -5.06 -8.06 27.54
N SER A 676 -4.13 -7.65 26.70
CA SER A 676 -3.08 -8.50 26.15
C SER A 676 -1.72 -7.81 26.11
N VAL A 677 -0.67 -8.62 26.08
CA VAL A 677 0.71 -8.16 25.83
C VAL A 677 1.24 -8.90 24.62
N ASN A 678 1.78 -8.16 23.65
CA ASN A 678 2.31 -8.74 22.45
C ASN A 678 3.75 -8.27 22.21
N VAL A 679 4.57 -9.16 21.67
CA VAL A 679 5.95 -8.90 21.24
C VAL A 679 6.04 -9.31 19.78
N SER A 680 6.56 -8.44 18.93
CA SER A 680 6.94 -8.76 17.55
C SER A 680 8.43 -8.52 17.34
N VAL A 681 9.05 -9.37 16.54
CA VAL A 681 10.45 -9.27 16.13
C VAL A 681 10.50 -9.43 14.63
N SER A 682 10.79 -8.36 13.91
CA SER A 682 11.09 -8.39 12.48
C SER A 682 12.59 -8.56 12.28
N ASN A 683 12.98 -9.37 11.30
CA ASN A 683 14.38 -9.67 10.98
C ASN A 683 15.18 -10.17 12.19
N LEU A 684 14.77 -11.30 12.76
CA LEU A 684 15.33 -11.88 13.99
C LEU A 684 16.87 -11.98 14.00
N PHE A 685 17.46 -12.34 12.87
CA PHE A 685 18.89 -12.59 12.75
C PHE A 685 19.70 -11.36 12.32
N ASP A 686 19.03 -10.18 12.15
CA ASP A 686 19.64 -8.94 11.67
C ASP A 686 20.31 -9.10 10.31
N GLU A 687 19.66 -9.87 9.41
CA GLU A 687 20.12 -10.09 8.05
C GLU A 687 20.20 -8.75 7.31
N VAL A 688 21.31 -8.48 6.67
CA VAL A 688 21.53 -7.26 5.89
C VAL A 688 21.02 -7.48 4.48
N THR A 689 19.96 -6.78 4.13
CA THR A 689 19.33 -6.87 2.81
C THR A 689 19.49 -5.55 2.05
N TYR A 690 19.41 -5.62 0.72
CA TYR A 690 19.61 -4.48 -0.16
C TYR A 690 18.51 -4.38 -1.19
N SER A 691 18.31 -3.17 -1.69
CA SER A 691 17.53 -2.90 -2.89
C SER A 691 18.26 -1.83 -3.69
N CYS A 692 18.40 -1.98 -5.01
CA CYS A 692 19.14 -1.06 -5.86
C CYS A 692 18.32 -0.69 -7.10
N TYR A 693 18.47 0.55 -7.54
CA TYR A 693 17.98 1.04 -8.82
C TYR A 693 19.09 1.06 -9.87
N ASP A 694 20.30 1.39 -9.43
CA ASP A 694 21.55 1.36 -10.19
C ASP A 694 22.74 1.24 -9.24
N SER A 695 23.96 1.22 -9.76
CA SER A 695 25.20 1.07 -8.97
C SER A 695 25.51 2.23 -8.03
N ALA A 696 24.86 3.38 -8.19
CA ALA A 696 25.00 4.56 -7.31
C ALA A 696 23.85 4.66 -6.30
N ASN A 697 22.71 4.05 -6.58
CA ASN A 697 21.48 4.19 -5.83
C ASN A 697 21.00 2.84 -5.28
N CYS A 698 21.55 2.46 -4.13
CA CYS A 698 21.15 1.31 -3.33
C CYS A 698 20.63 1.76 -1.96
N TRP A 699 19.84 0.93 -1.31
CA TRP A 699 19.29 1.13 0.04
C TRP A 699 19.39 -0.14 0.85
N TYR A 700 19.59 0.01 2.15
CA TYR A 700 19.48 -1.11 3.09
C TYR A 700 18.01 -1.45 3.38
N GLY A 701 17.75 -2.74 3.60
CA GLY A 701 16.50 -3.22 4.15
C GLY A 701 16.34 -2.84 5.63
N GLU A 702 15.22 -3.23 6.21
CA GLU A 702 14.94 -3.01 7.63
C GLU A 702 15.88 -3.86 8.50
N GLU A 703 16.55 -3.23 9.47
CA GLU A 703 17.30 -3.92 10.50
C GLU A 703 16.37 -4.66 11.49
N ARG A 704 16.95 -5.53 12.34
CA ARG A 704 16.16 -6.21 13.38
C ARG A 704 15.40 -5.19 14.23
N THR A 705 14.08 -5.30 14.19
CA THR A 705 13.17 -4.44 14.94
C THR A 705 12.40 -5.28 15.96
N VAL A 706 12.41 -4.84 17.23
CA VAL A 706 11.66 -5.47 18.31
C VAL A 706 10.64 -4.48 18.85
N GLU A 707 9.38 -4.88 18.92
CA GLU A 707 8.29 -4.06 19.46
C GLU A 707 7.54 -4.83 20.56
N LEU A 708 7.14 -4.12 21.59
CA LEU A 708 6.31 -4.61 22.69
C LEU A 708 5.05 -3.76 22.75
N SER A 709 3.88 -4.37 22.71
CA SER A 709 2.61 -3.69 22.93
C SER A 709 1.88 -4.17 24.19
N PHE A 710 1.11 -3.27 24.75
CA PHE A 710 0.04 -3.55 25.69
C PHE A 710 -1.25 -3.04 25.08
N ASP A 711 -2.20 -3.95 24.90
CA ASP A 711 -3.47 -3.69 24.23
C ASP A 711 -4.61 -3.98 25.21
N TYR A 712 -5.64 -3.14 25.20
CA TYR A 712 -6.79 -3.30 26.07
C TYR A 712 -8.09 -3.00 25.32
N LYS A 713 -8.94 -4.03 25.23
CA LYS A 713 -10.25 -3.99 24.55
C LYS A 713 -11.38 -4.11 25.55
N PHE A 714 -12.33 -3.19 25.53
CA PHE A 714 -13.48 -3.16 26.46
C PHE A 714 -14.75 -2.61 25.80
#